data_3a33a984a8b51e8957bbcd8d6dd36c7d
#
_entry.id   3a33a984a8b51e8957bbcd8d6dd36c7d
#
_cell.length_a   1.000
_cell.length_b   1.000
_cell.length_c   1.000
_cell.angle_alpha   90.00
_cell.angle_beta   90.00
_cell.angle_gamma   90.00
#
_symmetry.space_group_name_H-M   'P 1'
#
loop_
_entity.id
_entity.type
_entity.pdbx_description
1 polymer ?
#
loop_
_entity_poly.entity_id
_entity_poly.type
_entity_poly.pdbx_seq_one_letter_code
_entity_poly.pdbx_strand_id
1 'polypeptide(L)'
;MLFRSCHILAPKDGKPIVAPSQDMVIGNYYLTTEEAGREGEGMIFSSVEEAKIAFASKVVHYHTRIGIQTSSFPEAKPFTDEQRSKIMVTSVGKLIFNEILPVDFPYINEPSEDNFKGISDQFFIEAGEDIHDYLADTAVIGAFKKGFLSDVIAEVYKRYKVTETSLLLDRMKDLGYEKSTESGLTVSMNDVTELTEKPAILEGAHKQVATVTKQFRRGLITDSERYQRVTEIWTKAKDVIQDKLIASFEPTNPIFMMQDSGARGNISNFVQLAGMRGLMAGPGGKIIELPVTANFREGLTVMEMFISTHGARKGMSDTALKTANSGYLTRRLVDVAQDVIVREWNNNADRGVAVKAIMDGTSVVEPLYDRILGRYAMKSVFNPETGDKLVSRNEMIDEDVAKAIVAAGIEEVTIRSVFTSTTEHGVSVLDYGRNLATGEEVEVGEAVGTVAAQSIGEPGTQLTMRNFHTGGVAGGNDITQGLPRVQEIVEARIPKGRAEISEVTGTVVAIEENPAERTKAVTIEGETDTRTYTLPLAARMRFAEGDDIQRGDAINEGPIDPKELLAVTDTLTTESYMLTEIQKVYRLQGIEVSDKHIEVMIRQMLRKVRVMDPGETSLLPGMLMDIADFQRANEPALFDGLVPATARPVLLGITKAALETNSFLSAASFQETTRVLTDAAIRGKNDPLVGLKENVIIGKIIPAGTGMAEYRKIKSKVVGEVVAQPEVEQEPTPDIPKLDDVAKSFEE
;
A
#
# COMPACT_ATOMS: atom_id res chain seq x y z
N MET A 1 -16.96 -2.91 22.65
CA MET A 1 -17.11 -1.64 21.90
C MET A 1 -15.88 -0.74 22.00
N LEU A 2 -15.32 -0.47 23.17
CA LEU A 2 -14.13 0.41 23.34
C LEU A 2 -12.90 0.02 22.49
N PHE A 3 -12.64 -1.26 22.24
CA PHE A 3 -11.49 -1.69 21.44
C PHE A 3 -11.61 -1.36 19.93
N ARG A 4 -12.81 -1.23 19.37
CA ARG A 4 -13.01 -0.90 17.94
C ARG A 4 -12.90 0.59 17.65
N SER A 5 -13.18 1.43 18.62
CA SER A 5 -13.14 2.87 18.46
C SER A 5 -11.72 3.45 18.42
N CYS A 6 -10.72 2.74 18.97
CA CYS A 6 -9.33 3.22 19.03
C CYS A 6 -8.53 2.98 17.75
N HIS A 7 -8.98 2.10 16.84
CA HIS A 7 -8.24 1.70 15.65
C HIS A 7 -9.08 1.94 14.38
N ILE A 8 -9.28 3.21 14.04
CA ILE A 8 -10.04 3.62 12.85
C ILE A 8 -9.14 3.60 11.62
N LEU A 9 -7.87 3.99 11.75
CA LEU A 9 -6.92 4.04 10.64
C LEU A 9 -6.06 2.76 10.57
N ALA A 10 -5.68 2.40 9.35
CA ALA A 10 -4.79 1.28 9.08
C ALA A 10 -3.33 1.66 9.33
N PRO A 11 -2.55 0.87 10.06
CA PRO A 11 -1.14 1.16 10.26
C PRO A 11 -0.30 1.02 8.97
N LYS A 12 -0.80 0.38 7.94
CA LYS A 12 -0.09 0.15 6.66
C LYS A 12 -0.03 1.39 5.76
N ASP A 13 -1.11 2.17 5.70
CA ASP A 13 -1.29 3.30 4.77
C ASP A 13 -1.92 4.54 5.41
N GLY A 14 -2.44 4.44 6.64
CA GLY A 14 -3.12 5.54 7.33
C GLY A 14 -4.55 5.80 6.84
N LYS A 15 -5.11 4.95 5.98
CA LYS A 15 -6.50 5.06 5.50
C LYS A 15 -7.46 4.39 6.47
N PRO A 16 -8.75 4.78 6.49
CA PRO A 16 -9.73 4.14 7.37
C PRO A 16 -9.88 2.63 7.10
N ILE A 17 -9.73 1.80 8.14
CA ILE A 17 -10.06 0.36 8.08
C ILE A 17 -11.57 0.17 8.17
N VAL A 18 -12.20 0.93 9.06
CA VAL A 18 -13.63 0.87 9.29
C VAL A 18 -14.31 1.78 8.27
N ALA A 19 -14.63 1.23 7.12
CA ALA A 19 -15.36 1.91 6.05
C ALA A 19 -16.64 1.13 5.73
N PRO A 20 -17.68 1.79 5.23
CA PRO A 20 -18.90 1.12 4.78
C PRO A 20 -18.58 0.13 3.67
N SER A 21 -19.33 -0.97 3.63
CA SER A 21 -19.17 -2.03 2.64
C SER A 21 -20.53 -2.59 2.21
N GLN A 22 -20.57 -3.16 1.01
CA GLN A 22 -21.73 -3.85 0.48
C GLN A 22 -23.03 -3.00 0.56
N ASP A 23 -24.04 -3.47 1.30
CA ASP A 23 -25.35 -2.82 1.39
C ASP A 23 -25.28 -1.41 2.00
N MET A 24 -24.36 -1.17 2.92
CA MET A 24 -24.13 0.17 3.47
C MET A 24 -23.69 1.16 2.38
N VAL A 25 -22.82 0.72 1.45
CA VAL A 25 -22.36 1.57 0.34
C VAL A 25 -23.49 1.78 -0.66
N ILE A 26 -24.22 0.72 -1.04
CA ILE A 26 -25.33 0.81 -2.00
C ILE A 26 -26.40 1.76 -1.48
N GLY A 27 -26.77 1.68 -0.19
CA GLY A 27 -27.78 2.57 0.39
C GLY A 27 -27.38 4.04 0.34
N ASN A 28 -26.14 4.37 0.71
CA ASN A 28 -25.64 5.74 0.64
C ASN A 28 -25.47 6.22 -0.82
N TYR A 29 -25.02 5.33 -1.71
CA TYR A 29 -24.93 5.63 -3.15
C TYR A 29 -26.31 5.91 -3.75
N TYR A 30 -27.29 5.06 -3.51
CA TYR A 30 -28.66 5.24 -3.96
C TYR A 30 -29.25 6.56 -3.45
N LEU A 31 -29.06 6.86 -2.16
CA LEU A 31 -29.56 8.08 -1.54
C LEU A 31 -29.00 9.34 -2.22
N THR A 32 -27.71 9.34 -2.57
CA THR A 32 -27.00 10.52 -3.09
C THR A 32 -26.97 10.62 -4.61
N THR A 33 -27.55 9.66 -5.33
CA THR A 33 -27.72 9.70 -6.79
C THR A 33 -28.66 10.85 -7.17
N GLU A 34 -28.37 11.55 -8.25
CA GLU A 34 -29.23 12.56 -8.85
C GLU A 34 -29.75 12.07 -10.20
N GLU A 35 -30.97 12.42 -10.52
CA GLU A 35 -31.60 12.15 -11.82
C GLU A 35 -32.25 13.40 -12.37
N ALA A 36 -31.96 13.75 -13.62
CA ALA A 36 -32.61 14.86 -14.31
C ALA A 36 -34.00 14.49 -14.79
N GLY A 37 -34.92 15.45 -14.82
CA GLY A 37 -36.30 15.27 -15.34
C GLY A 37 -37.25 14.54 -14.38
N ARG A 38 -36.92 14.40 -13.11
CA ARG A 38 -37.83 13.82 -12.09
C ARG A 38 -38.94 14.80 -11.71
N GLU A 39 -40.08 14.25 -11.24
CA GLU A 39 -41.17 15.06 -10.70
C GLU A 39 -40.68 15.95 -9.54
N GLY A 40 -41.07 17.22 -9.56
CA GLY A 40 -40.68 18.22 -8.56
C GLY A 40 -39.28 18.81 -8.77
N GLU A 41 -38.63 18.56 -9.91
CA GLU A 41 -37.35 19.18 -10.21
C GLU A 41 -37.44 20.70 -10.30
N GLY A 42 -36.50 21.41 -9.72
CA GLY A 42 -36.45 22.88 -9.69
C GLY A 42 -37.32 23.53 -8.61
N MET A 43 -37.96 22.76 -7.72
CA MET A 43 -38.70 23.34 -6.59
C MET A 43 -37.72 23.96 -5.59
N ILE A 44 -38.06 25.16 -5.09
CA ILE A 44 -37.27 25.90 -4.10
C ILE A 44 -37.98 25.82 -2.75
N PHE A 45 -37.26 25.40 -1.72
CA PHE A 45 -37.75 25.26 -0.35
C PHE A 45 -37.08 26.30 0.57
N SER A 46 -37.85 26.77 1.53
CA SER A 46 -37.36 27.76 2.52
C SER A 46 -36.53 27.09 3.63
N SER A 47 -36.73 25.80 3.90
CA SER A 47 -36.01 25.05 4.93
C SER A 47 -35.81 23.58 4.57
N VAL A 48 -34.89 22.93 5.28
CA VAL A 48 -34.65 21.47 5.14
C VAL A 48 -35.85 20.67 5.57
N GLU A 49 -36.57 21.12 6.62
CA GLU A 49 -37.80 20.47 7.10
C GLU A 49 -38.93 20.52 6.06
N GLU A 50 -39.07 21.64 5.37
CA GLU A 50 -40.06 21.78 4.29
C GLU A 50 -39.78 20.82 3.15
N ALA A 51 -38.53 20.68 2.73
CA ALA A 51 -38.12 19.70 1.72
C ALA A 51 -38.42 18.25 2.15
N LYS A 52 -38.25 17.92 3.41
CA LYS A 52 -38.58 16.60 3.96
C LYS A 52 -40.08 16.36 4.01
N ILE A 53 -40.89 17.37 4.34
CA ILE A 53 -42.35 17.27 4.29
C ILE A 53 -42.83 17.07 2.84
N ALA A 54 -42.26 17.78 1.87
CA ALA A 54 -42.52 17.58 0.45
C ALA A 54 -42.15 16.18 -0.01
N PHE A 55 -41.02 15.64 0.47
CA PHE A 55 -40.64 14.25 0.23
C PHE A 55 -41.64 13.26 0.85
N ALA A 56 -42.01 13.43 2.11
CA ALA A 56 -42.99 12.57 2.78
C ALA A 56 -44.37 12.61 2.07
N SER A 57 -44.73 13.75 1.48
CA SER A 57 -45.94 13.95 0.68
C SER A 57 -45.80 13.42 -0.76
N LYS A 58 -44.65 12.84 -1.13
CA LYS A 58 -44.34 12.31 -2.48
C LYS A 58 -44.39 13.37 -3.59
N VAL A 59 -44.18 14.62 -3.29
CA VAL A 59 -44.03 15.72 -4.26
C VAL A 59 -42.67 15.74 -4.91
N VAL A 60 -41.65 15.36 -4.15
CA VAL A 60 -40.23 15.21 -4.60
C VAL A 60 -39.69 13.84 -4.22
N HIS A 61 -38.69 13.36 -4.93
CA HIS A 61 -38.00 12.09 -4.68
C HIS A 61 -36.60 12.33 -4.10
N TYR A 62 -35.92 11.29 -3.57
CA TYR A 62 -34.52 11.38 -3.09
C TYR A 62 -33.57 11.97 -4.14
N HIS A 63 -33.76 11.58 -5.42
CA HIS A 63 -32.90 11.92 -6.54
C HIS A 63 -33.24 13.25 -7.22
N THR A 64 -34.35 13.89 -6.79
CA THR A 64 -34.83 15.14 -7.39
C THR A 64 -33.92 16.28 -7.02
N ARG A 65 -33.47 17.06 -8.03
CA ARG A 65 -32.68 18.28 -7.83
C ARG A 65 -33.57 19.43 -7.40
N ILE A 66 -33.27 20.01 -6.25
CA ILE A 66 -34.09 21.06 -5.60
C ILE A 66 -33.22 22.25 -5.20
N GLY A 67 -33.83 23.41 -5.03
CA GLY A 67 -33.20 24.59 -4.43
C GLY A 67 -33.55 24.72 -2.95
N ILE A 68 -32.58 25.10 -2.12
CA ILE A 68 -32.81 25.40 -0.70
C ILE A 68 -32.19 26.74 -0.35
N GLN A 69 -32.90 27.55 0.43
CA GLN A 69 -32.35 28.79 0.97
C GLN A 69 -31.24 28.48 1.97
N THR A 70 -30.03 28.98 1.68
CA THR A 70 -28.86 28.68 2.51
C THR A 70 -28.95 29.30 3.89
N SER A 71 -29.74 30.35 4.08
CA SER A 71 -30.04 30.97 5.37
C SER A 71 -30.74 30.03 6.38
N SER A 72 -31.37 28.94 5.91
CA SER A 72 -32.04 27.98 6.77
C SER A 72 -31.11 26.99 7.49
N PHE A 73 -29.85 26.89 7.06
CA PHE A 73 -28.88 26.02 7.69
C PHE A 73 -28.35 26.63 9.00
N PRO A 74 -27.91 25.79 9.97
CA PRO A 74 -27.31 26.26 11.22
C PRO A 74 -26.14 27.23 10.98
N GLU A 75 -25.99 28.23 11.85
CA GLU A 75 -24.86 29.18 11.77
C GLU A 75 -23.49 28.52 11.86
N ALA A 76 -23.42 27.37 12.52
CA ALA A 76 -22.20 26.58 12.65
C ALA A 76 -21.70 25.97 11.31
N LYS A 77 -22.56 25.83 10.29
CA LYS A 77 -22.13 25.39 8.96
C LYS A 77 -21.26 26.46 8.29
N PRO A 78 -20.10 26.12 7.74
CA PRO A 78 -19.13 27.08 7.18
C PRO A 78 -19.53 27.55 5.77
N PHE A 79 -20.63 28.33 5.69
CA PHE A 79 -20.98 29.08 4.50
C PHE A 79 -20.46 30.51 4.59
N THR A 80 -20.02 31.11 3.47
CA THR A 80 -19.67 32.51 3.40
C THR A 80 -20.92 33.38 3.50
N ASP A 81 -20.76 34.64 3.91
CA ASP A 81 -21.89 35.58 4.04
C ASP A 81 -22.61 35.79 2.70
N GLU A 82 -21.90 35.73 1.58
CA GLU A 82 -22.47 35.80 0.23
C GLU A 82 -23.30 34.56 -0.09
N GLN A 83 -22.77 33.36 0.25
CA GLN A 83 -23.47 32.08 0.03
C GLN A 83 -24.74 31.98 0.87
N ARG A 84 -24.77 32.56 2.08
CA ARG A 84 -25.94 32.59 2.95
C ARG A 84 -27.13 33.36 2.39
N SER A 85 -26.88 34.30 1.49
CA SER A 85 -27.95 35.06 0.81
C SER A 85 -28.50 34.39 -0.45
N LYS A 86 -27.86 33.30 -0.92
CA LYS A 86 -28.17 32.61 -2.17
C LYS A 86 -28.98 31.32 -1.94
N ILE A 87 -29.49 30.77 -3.03
CA ILE A 87 -30.19 29.48 -3.06
C ILE A 87 -29.18 28.40 -3.48
N MET A 88 -29.04 27.36 -2.67
CA MET A 88 -28.17 26.23 -2.96
C MET A 88 -28.95 25.14 -3.72
N VAL A 89 -28.39 24.65 -4.83
CA VAL A 89 -28.93 23.54 -5.58
C VAL A 89 -28.33 22.24 -5.07
N THR A 90 -29.20 21.30 -4.68
CA THR A 90 -28.82 20.01 -4.12
C THR A 90 -29.94 18.98 -4.36
N SER A 91 -29.82 17.76 -3.82
CA SER A 91 -30.90 16.78 -3.82
C SER A 91 -31.40 16.47 -2.40
N VAL A 92 -32.64 15.99 -2.29
CA VAL A 92 -33.22 15.60 -0.98
C VAL A 92 -32.36 14.50 -0.31
N GLY A 93 -31.81 13.58 -1.09
CA GLY A 93 -30.95 12.52 -0.56
C GLY A 93 -29.66 13.07 0.04
N LYS A 94 -29.02 14.04 -0.60
CA LYS A 94 -27.81 14.70 -0.07
C LYS A 94 -28.09 15.50 1.19
N LEU A 95 -29.27 16.12 1.32
CA LEU A 95 -29.67 16.75 2.56
C LEU A 95 -29.72 15.77 3.72
N ILE A 96 -30.35 14.62 3.53
CA ILE A 96 -30.43 13.55 4.53
C ILE A 96 -29.04 13.02 4.88
N PHE A 97 -28.17 12.85 3.89
CA PHE A 97 -26.79 12.43 4.12
C PHE A 97 -26.00 13.45 4.97
N ASN A 98 -26.15 14.73 4.70
CA ASN A 98 -25.46 15.76 5.45
C ASN A 98 -25.92 15.91 6.91
N GLU A 99 -27.05 15.37 7.29
CA GLU A 99 -27.54 15.36 8.67
C GLU A 99 -26.77 14.39 9.58
N ILE A 100 -26.19 13.34 9.02
CA ILE A 100 -25.37 12.41 9.82
C ILE A 100 -23.99 12.98 10.17
N LEU A 101 -23.54 14.02 9.42
CA LEU A 101 -22.27 14.69 9.63
C LEU A 101 -22.31 15.62 10.85
N PRO A 102 -21.18 15.91 11.50
CA PRO A 102 -21.10 16.92 12.56
C PRO A 102 -21.64 18.28 12.07
N VAL A 103 -22.25 19.04 12.99
CA VAL A 103 -22.98 20.27 12.63
C VAL A 103 -22.07 21.34 11.99
N ASP A 104 -20.84 21.40 12.42
CA ASP A 104 -19.80 22.35 11.94
C ASP A 104 -18.97 21.80 10.76
N PHE A 105 -19.26 20.57 10.30
CA PHE A 105 -18.61 20.01 9.11
C PHE A 105 -19.19 20.68 7.84
N PRO A 106 -18.35 20.99 6.81
CA PRO A 106 -18.83 21.54 5.54
C PRO A 106 -19.92 20.69 4.91
N TYR A 107 -20.87 21.35 4.22
CA TYR A 107 -21.90 20.63 3.50
C TYR A 107 -21.31 19.95 2.26
N ILE A 108 -21.55 18.67 2.08
CA ILE A 108 -21.04 17.89 0.95
C ILE A 108 -22.12 17.81 -0.13
N ASN A 109 -21.85 18.40 -1.30
CA ASN A 109 -22.75 18.37 -2.45
C ASN A 109 -22.22 17.50 -3.60
N GLU A 110 -20.90 17.47 -3.79
CA GLU A 110 -20.23 16.68 -4.83
C GLU A 110 -19.18 15.73 -4.24
N PRO A 111 -18.84 14.61 -4.91
CA PRO A 111 -17.80 13.69 -4.46
C PRO A 111 -16.39 14.21 -4.79
N SER A 112 -16.03 15.38 -4.24
CA SER A 112 -14.71 16.00 -4.40
C SER A 112 -14.10 16.34 -3.04
N GLU A 113 -12.77 16.21 -2.91
CA GLU A 113 -12.04 16.62 -1.71
C GLU A 113 -12.12 18.13 -1.45
N ASP A 114 -12.32 18.95 -2.48
CA ASP A 114 -12.44 20.41 -2.33
C ASP A 114 -13.66 20.79 -1.48
N ASN A 115 -14.72 19.98 -1.51
CA ASN A 115 -15.90 20.16 -0.65
C ASN A 115 -15.60 20.09 0.86
N PHE A 116 -14.49 19.47 1.26
CA PHE A 116 -14.08 19.44 2.67
C PHE A 116 -13.58 20.82 3.16
N LYS A 117 -13.21 21.72 2.24
CA LYS A 117 -12.84 23.11 2.55
C LYS A 117 -14.04 24.06 2.51
N GLY A 118 -15.04 23.73 1.72
CA GLY A 118 -16.26 24.52 1.51
C GLY A 118 -16.94 24.12 0.20
N ILE A 119 -18.19 24.51 0.03
CA ILE A 119 -18.93 24.26 -1.21
C ILE A 119 -18.45 25.22 -2.29
N SER A 120 -18.33 24.75 -3.52
CA SER A 120 -18.04 25.55 -4.70
C SER A 120 -19.20 26.52 -5.00
N ASP A 121 -18.87 27.76 -5.38
CA ASP A 121 -19.85 28.79 -5.71
C ASP A 121 -20.75 28.43 -6.91
N GLN A 122 -20.30 27.47 -7.72
CA GLN A 122 -21.09 26.96 -8.86
C GLN A 122 -22.44 26.35 -8.46
N PHE A 123 -22.66 25.96 -7.21
CA PHE A 123 -23.91 25.35 -6.72
C PHE A 123 -24.90 26.36 -6.15
N PHE A 124 -24.60 27.64 -6.24
CA PHE A 124 -25.45 28.70 -5.72
C PHE A 124 -26.03 29.55 -6.84
N ILE A 125 -27.32 29.79 -6.72
CA ILE A 125 -28.10 30.66 -7.62
C ILE A 125 -28.51 31.91 -6.86
N GLU A 126 -28.52 33.07 -7.51
CA GLU A 126 -28.99 34.32 -6.89
C GLU A 126 -30.51 34.28 -6.70
N ALA A 127 -30.96 34.95 -5.63
CA ALA A 127 -32.39 35.01 -5.34
C ALA A 127 -33.11 35.80 -6.46
N GLY A 128 -33.93 35.11 -7.27
CA GLY A 128 -34.67 35.70 -8.38
C GLY A 128 -34.28 35.18 -9.77
N GLU A 129 -33.21 34.40 -9.87
CA GLU A 129 -32.86 33.67 -11.10
C GLU A 129 -33.72 32.42 -11.26
N ASP A 130 -33.98 31.98 -12.51
CA ASP A 130 -34.74 30.78 -12.78
C ASP A 130 -33.82 29.56 -12.57
N ILE A 131 -34.20 28.71 -11.60
CA ILE A 131 -33.49 27.46 -11.29
C ILE A 131 -33.53 26.48 -12.48
N HIS A 132 -34.55 26.52 -13.34
CA HIS A 132 -34.67 25.61 -14.47
C HIS A 132 -33.64 25.90 -15.56
N ASP A 133 -33.28 27.17 -15.78
CA ASP A 133 -32.23 27.56 -16.71
C ASP A 133 -30.85 27.04 -16.19
N TYR A 134 -30.59 27.19 -14.90
CA TYR A 134 -29.38 26.63 -14.27
C TYR A 134 -29.32 25.10 -14.40
N LEU A 135 -30.43 24.40 -14.14
CA LEU A 135 -30.50 22.94 -14.20
C LEU A 135 -30.34 22.38 -15.62
N ALA A 136 -30.69 23.16 -16.64
CA ALA A 136 -30.51 22.79 -18.05
C ALA A 136 -29.05 22.84 -18.46
N ASP A 137 -28.28 23.80 -17.92
CA ASP A 137 -26.86 24.01 -18.24
C ASP A 137 -25.93 23.15 -17.38
N THR A 138 -26.39 22.66 -16.22
CA THR A 138 -25.55 21.94 -15.25
C THR A 138 -25.73 20.44 -15.37
N ALA A 139 -24.60 19.73 -15.51
CA ALA A 139 -24.58 18.26 -15.53
C ALA A 139 -25.00 17.66 -14.17
N VAL A 140 -25.55 16.44 -14.20
CA VAL A 140 -25.90 15.67 -13.00
C VAL A 140 -24.66 15.34 -12.22
N ILE A 141 -24.69 15.61 -10.91
CA ILE A 141 -23.56 15.37 -10.00
C ILE A 141 -23.50 13.87 -9.66
N GLY A 142 -22.27 13.32 -9.63
CA GLY A 142 -22.07 11.92 -9.28
C GLY A 142 -22.48 11.57 -7.85
N ALA A 143 -22.91 10.32 -7.66
CA ALA A 143 -23.24 9.78 -6.35
C ALA A 143 -21.99 9.48 -5.49
N PHE A 144 -22.18 9.34 -4.18
CA PHE A 144 -21.10 9.07 -3.25
C PHE A 144 -20.68 7.60 -3.27
N LYS A 145 -19.52 7.34 -3.89
CA LYS A 145 -18.93 6.00 -4.02
C LYS A 145 -18.17 5.62 -2.75
N LYS A 146 -17.84 4.32 -2.63
CA LYS A 146 -17.09 3.77 -1.49
C LYS A 146 -15.80 4.52 -1.16
N GLY A 147 -15.02 4.91 -2.18
CA GLY A 147 -13.78 5.68 -1.99
C GLY A 147 -14.05 6.99 -1.29
N PHE A 148 -14.97 7.79 -1.84
CA PHE A 148 -15.34 9.09 -1.28
C PHE A 148 -15.91 8.98 0.15
N LEU A 149 -16.73 7.96 0.44
CA LEU A 149 -17.20 7.71 1.82
C LEU A 149 -16.04 7.44 2.79
N SER A 150 -15.00 6.76 2.34
CA SER A 150 -13.78 6.57 3.14
C SER A 150 -13.02 7.88 3.35
N ASP A 151 -12.97 8.76 2.35
CA ASP A 151 -12.32 10.06 2.45
C ASP A 151 -13.06 10.98 3.43
N VAL A 152 -14.40 10.96 3.42
CA VAL A 152 -15.23 11.65 4.43
C VAL A 152 -14.90 11.17 5.84
N ILE A 153 -14.77 9.86 6.04
CA ILE A 153 -14.41 9.29 7.36
C ILE A 153 -13.01 9.73 7.78
N ALA A 154 -12.06 9.73 6.86
CA ALA A 154 -10.68 10.18 7.12
C ALA A 154 -10.65 11.66 7.55
N GLU A 155 -11.37 12.54 6.85
CA GLU A 155 -11.42 13.96 7.15
C GLU A 155 -12.15 14.25 8.48
N VAL A 156 -13.23 13.53 8.77
CA VAL A 156 -13.90 13.63 10.09
C VAL A 156 -12.99 13.15 11.20
N TYR A 157 -12.22 12.06 10.99
CA TYR A 157 -11.24 11.60 11.98
C TYR A 157 -10.13 12.63 12.22
N LYS A 158 -9.66 13.29 11.18
CA LYS A 158 -8.65 14.33 11.27
C LYS A 158 -9.12 15.50 12.15
N ARG A 159 -10.37 15.95 11.98
CA ARG A 159 -10.94 17.12 12.69
C ARG A 159 -11.42 16.80 14.10
N TYR A 160 -12.16 15.69 14.26
CA TYR A 160 -12.91 15.39 15.50
C TYR A 160 -12.39 14.20 16.27
N LYS A 161 -11.34 13.53 15.77
CA LYS A 161 -10.74 12.34 16.38
C LYS A 161 -11.76 11.19 16.55
N VAL A 162 -11.51 10.29 17.50
CA VAL A 162 -12.19 8.99 17.64
C VAL A 162 -13.69 9.09 17.93
N THR A 163 -14.10 9.97 18.82
CA THR A 163 -15.47 9.97 19.38
C THR A 163 -16.52 10.30 18.33
N GLU A 164 -16.40 11.44 17.67
CA GLU A 164 -17.35 11.86 16.62
C GLU A 164 -17.29 10.95 15.40
N THR A 165 -16.10 10.47 15.04
CA THR A 165 -15.98 9.52 13.92
C THR A 165 -16.69 8.21 14.20
N SER A 166 -16.66 7.71 15.44
CA SER A 166 -17.39 6.50 15.83
C SER A 166 -18.91 6.70 15.70
N LEU A 167 -19.41 7.86 16.13
CA LEU A 167 -20.83 8.21 15.98
C LEU A 167 -21.24 8.35 14.53
N LEU A 168 -20.39 8.99 13.69
CA LEU A 168 -20.62 9.08 12.26
C LEU A 168 -20.70 7.70 11.61
N LEU A 169 -19.78 6.80 11.92
CA LEU A 169 -19.75 5.43 11.39
C LEU A 169 -21.03 4.67 11.73
N ASP A 170 -21.55 4.79 12.95
CA ASP A 170 -22.81 4.15 13.35
C ASP A 170 -24.00 4.75 12.59
N ARG A 171 -24.10 6.09 12.48
CA ARG A 171 -25.15 6.76 11.74
C ARG A 171 -25.10 6.42 10.24
N MET A 172 -23.90 6.42 9.63
CA MET A 172 -23.69 6.07 8.22
C MET A 172 -24.07 4.61 7.92
N LYS A 173 -23.78 3.70 8.84
CA LYS A 173 -24.16 2.30 8.78
C LYS A 173 -25.70 2.16 8.81
N ASP A 174 -26.35 2.79 9.78
CA ASP A 174 -27.80 2.69 9.96
C ASP A 174 -28.54 3.32 8.77
N LEU A 175 -28.12 4.50 8.31
CA LEU A 175 -28.64 5.16 7.12
C LEU A 175 -28.45 4.29 5.87
N GLY A 176 -27.26 3.71 5.69
CA GLY A 176 -26.96 2.84 4.55
C GLY A 176 -27.86 1.62 4.48
N TYR A 177 -28.09 0.92 5.59
CA TYR A 177 -28.99 -0.23 5.64
C TYR A 177 -30.46 0.16 5.43
N GLU A 178 -30.91 1.26 6.03
CA GLU A 178 -32.28 1.77 5.85
C GLU A 178 -32.55 2.08 4.38
N LYS A 179 -31.69 2.86 3.74
CA LYS A 179 -31.87 3.27 2.35
C LYS A 179 -31.61 2.15 1.35
N SER A 180 -30.76 1.19 1.66
CA SER A 180 -30.63 -0.04 0.86
C SER A 180 -31.90 -0.88 0.88
N THR A 181 -32.57 -0.97 2.04
CA THR A 181 -33.85 -1.67 2.16
C THR A 181 -34.96 -0.95 1.39
N GLU A 182 -35.05 0.39 1.50
CA GLU A 182 -36.04 1.19 0.79
C GLU A 182 -35.84 1.20 -0.73
N SER A 183 -34.58 1.12 -1.21
CA SER A 183 -34.24 1.11 -2.64
C SER A 183 -34.87 -0.09 -3.37
N GLY A 184 -35.06 -1.22 -2.67
CA GLY A 184 -35.63 -2.44 -3.27
C GLY A 184 -34.78 -3.00 -4.43
N LEU A 185 -33.47 -2.70 -4.49
CA LEU A 185 -32.59 -3.13 -5.55
C LEU A 185 -32.61 -4.65 -5.69
N THR A 186 -32.98 -5.13 -6.84
CA THR A 186 -33.02 -6.56 -7.20
C THR A 186 -32.25 -6.79 -8.50
N VAL A 187 -31.73 -7.99 -8.70
CA VAL A 187 -30.98 -8.36 -9.90
C VAL A 187 -31.73 -9.44 -10.64
N SER A 188 -32.02 -9.22 -11.91
CA SER A 188 -32.62 -10.19 -12.83
C SER A 188 -31.68 -10.51 -14.00
N MET A 189 -31.97 -11.58 -14.73
CA MET A 189 -31.21 -11.91 -15.95
C MET A 189 -31.37 -10.86 -17.05
N ASN A 190 -32.45 -10.08 -17.03
CA ASN A 190 -32.65 -9.01 -18.00
C ASN A 190 -31.78 -7.79 -17.76
N ASP A 191 -31.32 -7.57 -16.50
CA ASP A 191 -30.48 -6.45 -16.15
C ASP A 191 -29.04 -6.63 -16.69
N VAL A 192 -28.67 -7.86 -17.06
CA VAL A 192 -27.43 -8.14 -17.79
C VAL A 192 -27.66 -7.82 -19.27
N THR A 193 -27.38 -6.60 -19.69
CA THR A 193 -27.61 -6.15 -21.07
C THR A 193 -26.69 -6.87 -22.06
N GLU A 194 -27.18 -7.16 -23.26
CA GLU A 194 -26.39 -7.73 -24.35
C GLU A 194 -25.81 -6.64 -25.24
N LEU A 195 -24.53 -6.78 -25.58
CA LEU A 195 -23.89 -5.90 -26.53
C LEU A 195 -24.21 -6.35 -27.95
N THR A 196 -25.06 -5.61 -28.66
CA THR A 196 -25.47 -5.90 -30.06
C THR A 196 -24.31 -5.91 -31.06
N GLU A 197 -23.25 -5.17 -30.79
CA GLU A 197 -22.06 -5.06 -31.64
C GLU A 197 -21.04 -6.20 -31.45
N LYS A 198 -21.20 -7.02 -30.40
CA LYS A 198 -20.25 -8.13 -30.08
C LYS A 198 -19.99 -9.06 -31.25
N PRO A 199 -21.00 -9.57 -32.01
CA PRO A 199 -20.76 -10.48 -33.13
C PRO A 199 -19.84 -9.89 -34.21
N ALA A 200 -20.03 -8.59 -34.52
CA ALA A 200 -19.24 -7.90 -35.55
C ALA A 200 -17.77 -7.75 -35.13
N ILE A 201 -17.51 -7.45 -33.85
CA ILE A 201 -16.14 -7.35 -33.29
C ILE A 201 -15.45 -8.71 -33.33
N LEU A 202 -16.15 -9.78 -32.91
CA LEU A 202 -15.63 -11.14 -32.93
C LEU A 202 -15.31 -11.61 -34.36
N GLU A 203 -16.17 -11.33 -35.34
CA GLU A 203 -15.92 -11.67 -36.73
C GLU A 203 -14.69 -10.94 -37.29
N GLY A 204 -14.51 -9.67 -36.91
CA GLY A 204 -13.30 -8.90 -37.24
C GLY A 204 -12.03 -9.54 -36.68
N ALA A 205 -12.06 -9.94 -35.41
CA ALA A 205 -10.93 -10.61 -34.75
C ALA A 205 -10.62 -11.98 -35.40
N HIS A 206 -11.63 -12.77 -35.71
CA HIS A 206 -11.45 -14.05 -36.43
C HIS A 206 -10.79 -13.87 -37.81
N LYS A 207 -11.17 -12.84 -38.59
CA LYS A 207 -10.54 -12.52 -39.87
C LYS A 207 -9.05 -12.17 -39.71
N GLN A 208 -8.70 -11.39 -38.69
CA GLN A 208 -7.32 -11.05 -38.39
C GLN A 208 -6.49 -12.29 -37.99
N VAL A 209 -7.02 -13.13 -37.09
CA VAL A 209 -6.38 -14.39 -36.68
C VAL A 209 -6.17 -15.33 -37.87
N ALA A 210 -7.17 -15.44 -38.77
CA ALA A 210 -7.03 -16.24 -40.00
C ALA A 210 -5.93 -15.71 -40.93
N THR A 211 -5.74 -14.39 -40.99
CA THR A 211 -4.64 -13.76 -41.75
C THR A 211 -3.28 -14.08 -41.17
N VAL A 212 -3.11 -13.96 -39.84
CA VAL A 212 -1.89 -14.32 -39.13
C VAL A 212 -1.57 -15.81 -39.30
N THR A 213 -2.57 -16.68 -39.22
CA THR A 213 -2.40 -18.13 -39.46
C THR A 213 -1.98 -18.43 -40.91
N LYS A 214 -2.49 -17.69 -41.91
CA LYS A 214 -2.04 -17.82 -43.30
C LYS A 214 -0.60 -17.37 -43.46
N GLN A 215 -0.17 -16.30 -42.81
CA GLN A 215 1.23 -15.84 -42.82
C GLN A 215 2.17 -16.91 -42.21
N PHE A 216 1.79 -17.52 -41.10
CA PHE A 216 2.54 -18.63 -40.51
C PHE A 216 2.63 -19.83 -41.45
N ARG A 217 1.52 -20.28 -42.05
CA ARG A 217 1.54 -21.39 -43.02
C ARG A 217 2.39 -21.12 -44.26
N ARG A 218 2.62 -19.85 -44.60
CA ARG A 218 3.53 -19.43 -45.67
C ARG A 218 4.98 -19.31 -45.22
N GLY A 219 5.29 -19.55 -43.96
CA GLY A 219 6.63 -19.46 -43.38
C GLY A 219 7.15 -18.02 -43.19
N LEU A 220 6.27 -17.00 -43.21
CA LEU A 220 6.65 -15.60 -43.08
C LEU A 220 6.90 -15.19 -41.61
N ILE A 221 6.34 -15.92 -40.68
CA ILE A 221 6.45 -15.67 -39.22
C ILE A 221 6.75 -16.96 -38.48
N THR A 222 7.41 -16.83 -37.33
CA THR A 222 7.69 -17.98 -36.42
C THR A 222 6.45 -18.36 -35.64
N ASP A 223 6.42 -19.56 -35.02
CA ASP A 223 5.31 -19.99 -34.16
C ASP A 223 5.17 -19.10 -32.91
N SER A 224 6.28 -18.66 -32.33
CA SER A 224 6.29 -17.74 -31.21
C SER A 224 5.65 -16.39 -31.56
N GLU A 225 5.99 -15.85 -32.72
CA GLU A 225 5.43 -14.59 -33.19
C GLU A 225 3.94 -14.72 -33.54
N ARG A 226 3.56 -15.84 -34.17
CA ARG A 226 2.14 -16.17 -34.41
C ARG A 226 1.36 -16.19 -33.11
N TYR A 227 1.88 -16.89 -32.08
CA TYR A 227 1.26 -16.99 -30.76
C TYR A 227 1.07 -15.61 -30.10
N GLN A 228 2.10 -14.79 -30.13
CA GLN A 228 2.04 -13.42 -29.56
C GLN A 228 1.00 -12.57 -30.29
N ARG A 229 1.01 -12.56 -31.63
CA ARG A 229 0.03 -11.79 -32.42
C ARG A 229 -1.41 -12.25 -32.21
N VAL A 230 -1.65 -13.56 -32.12
CA VAL A 230 -3.00 -14.11 -31.87
C VAL A 230 -3.48 -13.71 -30.48
N THR A 231 -2.63 -13.80 -29.46
CA THR A 231 -2.96 -13.39 -28.10
C THR A 231 -3.28 -11.88 -28.05
N GLU A 232 -2.50 -11.06 -28.71
CA GLU A 232 -2.70 -9.61 -28.77
C GLU A 232 -4.02 -9.23 -29.45
N ILE A 233 -4.37 -9.88 -30.57
CA ILE A 233 -5.65 -9.64 -31.27
C ILE A 233 -6.84 -9.93 -30.34
N TRP A 234 -6.82 -11.04 -29.61
CA TRP A 234 -7.91 -11.40 -28.71
C TRP A 234 -7.98 -10.51 -27.47
N THR A 235 -6.83 -10.07 -26.95
CA THR A 235 -6.79 -9.09 -25.84
C THR A 235 -7.40 -7.76 -26.27
N LYS A 236 -7.00 -7.22 -27.41
CA LYS A 236 -7.58 -5.99 -27.99
C LYS A 236 -9.08 -6.12 -28.24
N ALA A 237 -9.53 -7.26 -28.78
CA ALA A 237 -10.96 -7.50 -29.00
C ALA A 237 -11.76 -7.50 -27.69
N LYS A 238 -11.20 -8.09 -26.61
CA LYS A 238 -11.81 -8.07 -25.28
C LYS A 238 -11.89 -6.65 -24.74
N ASP A 239 -10.85 -5.85 -24.87
CA ASP A 239 -10.80 -4.47 -24.35
C ASP A 239 -11.83 -3.60 -25.08
N VAL A 240 -11.94 -3.69 -26.41
CA VAL A 240 -12.98 -3.00 -27.19
C VAL A 240 -14.39 -3.41 -26.78
N ILE A 241 -14.62 -4.69 -26.51
CA ILE A 241 -15.93 -5.19 -26.00
C ILE A 241 -16.20 -4.61 -24.62
N GLN A 242 -15.19 -4.55 -23.74
CA GLN A 242 -15.30 -3.97 -22.41
C GLN A 242 -15.73 -2.51 -22.45
N ASP A 243 -15.02 -1.68 -23.23
CA ASP A 243 -15.27 -0.24 -23.31
C ASP A 243 -16.69 0.05 -23.86
N LYS A 244 -17.08 -0.65 -24.91
CA LYS A 244 -18.43 -0.51 -25.48
C LYS A 244 -19.51 -1.01 -24.53
N LEU A 245 -19.24 -2.09 -23.78
CA LEU A 245 -20.17 -2.63 -22.81
C LEU A 245 -20.42 -1.61 -21.68
N ILE A 246 -19.36 -1.03 -21.14
CA ILE A 246 -19.47 0.00 -20.09
C ILE A 246 -20.28 1.20 -20.58
N ALA A 247 -20.03 1.65 -21.81
CA ALA A 247 -20.76 2.78 -22.40
C ALA A 247 -22.24 2.47 -22.72
N SER A 248 -22.62 1.19 -22.81
CA SER A 248 -23.99 0.77 -23.14
C SER A 248 -24.92 0.67 -21.92
N PHE A 249 -24.38 0.72 -20.69
CA PHE A 249 -25.19 0.57 -19.49
C PHE A 249 -25.89 1.85 -19.09
N GLU A 250 -27.14 1.71 -18.67
CA GLU A 250 -27.88 2.80 -18.04
C GLU A 250 -27.42 2.97 -16.59
N PRO A 251 -27.26 4.21 -16.11
CA PRO A 251 -26.86 4.49 -14.72
C PRO A 251 -27.79 3.88 -13.67
N THR A 252 -29.06 3.68 -14.01
CA THR A 252 -30.09 3.08 -13.15
C THR A 252 -30.08 1.56 -13.10
N ASN A 253 -29.24 0.90 -13.90
CA ASN A 253 -29.14 -0.55 -13.90
C ASN A 253 -28.58 -1.07 -12.56
N PRO A 254 -29.28 -1.99 -11.84
CA PRO A 254 -28.87 -2.47 -10.52
C PRO A 254 -27.46 -3.05 -10.48
N ILE A 255 -27.07 -3.80 -11.52
CA ILE A 255 -25.75 -4.42 -11.61
C ILE A 255 -24.67 -3.35 -11.79
N PHE A 256 -24.94 -2.34 -12.65
CA PHE A 256 -24.05 -1.22 -12.83
C PHE A 256 -23.88 -0.41 -11.55
N MET A 257 -24.98 -0.11 -10.83
CA MET A 257 -24.94 0.58 -9.54
C MET A 257 -24.09 -0.17 -8.50
N MET A 258 -24.19 -1.50 -8.44
CA MET A 258 -23.35 -2.32 -7.52
C MET A 258 -21.86 -2.20 -7.81
N GLN A 259 -21.48 -2.15 -9.08
CA GLN A 259 -20.11 -2.03 -9.51
C GLN A 259 -19.59 -0.59 -9.38
N ASP A 260 -20.37 0.39 -9.87
CA ASP A 260 -19.96 1.80 -9.88
C ASP A 260 -19.84 2.37 -8.46
N SER A 261 -20.74 2.00 -7.55
CA SER A 261 -20.64 2.36 -6.13
C SER A 261 -19.41 1.77 -5.43
N GLY A 262 -18.79 0.72 -5.99
CA GLY A 262 -17.70 -0.03 -5.33
C GLY A 262 -18.21 -0.97 -4.22
N ALA A 263 -19.51 -1.21 -4.12
CA ALA A 263 -20.08 -2.10 -3.12
C ALA A 263 -19.72 -3.56 -3.37
N ARG A 264 -19.90 -4.03 -4.62
CA ARG A 264 -19.59 -5.41 -5.00
C ARG A 264 -19.29 -5.53 -6.50
N GLY A 265 -18.30 -6.38 -6.80
CA GLY A 265 -17.90 -6.64 -8.18
C GLY A 265 -16.85 -5.65 -8.70
N ASN A 266 -16.24 -6.03 -9.80
CA ASN A 266 -15.33 -5.18 -10.57
C ASN A 266 -15.69 -5.26 -12.06
N ILE A 267 -15.11 -4.38 -12.86
CA ILE A 267 -15.33 -4.32 -14.31
C ILE A 267 -15.08 -5.68 -14.99
N SER A 268 -14.04 -6.40 -14.57
CA SER A 268 -13.72 -7.72 -15.14
C SER A 268 -14.82 -8.76 -14.91
N ASN A 269 -15.44 -8.79 -13.72
CA ASN A 269 -16.58 -9.68 -13.46
C ASN A 269 -17.76 -9.36 -14.35
N PHE A 270 -17.98 -8.09 -14.57
CA PHE A 270 -19.06 -7.56 -15.39
C PHE A 270 -18.90 -7.95 -16.87
N VAL A 271 -17.69 -7.80 -17.39
CA VAL A 271 -17.33 -8.20 -18.75
C VAL A 271 -17.52 -9.70 -18.95
N GLN A 272 -17.25 -10.53 -17.94
CA GLN A 272 -17.48 -11.98 -18.01
C GLN A 272 -18.98 -12.33 -17.99
N LEU A 273 -19.83 -11.52 -17.34
CA LEU A 273 -21.27 -11.74 -17.29
C LEU A 273 -21.95 -11.39 -18.61
N ALA A 274 -21.64 -10.23 -19.19
CA ALA A 274 -22.37 -9.63 -20.31
C ALA A 274 -21.56 -9.52 -21.62
N GLY A 275 -20.24 -9.46 -21.53
CA GLY A 275 -19.36 -9.27 -22.68
C GLY A 275 -18.74 -10.57 -23.21
N MET A 276 -17.48 -10.81 -22.87
CA MET A 276 -16.70 -11.96 -23.31
C MET A 276 -15.76 -12.39 -22.19
N ARG A 277 -15.64 -13.70 -21.95
CA ARG A 277 -14.73 -14.18 -20.92
C ARG A 277 -13.25 -14.02 -21.29
N GLY A 278 -12.88 -14.27 -22.55
CA GLY A 278 -11.55 -14.01 -23.10
C GLY A 278 -10.60 -15.20 -23.04
N LEU A 279 -9.28 -14.90 -23.05
CA LEU A 279 -8.23 -15.91 -23.03
C LEU A 279 -8.06 -16.52 -21.64
N MET A 280 -7.82 -17.82 -21.60
CA MET A 280 -7.69 -18.59 -20.36
C MET A 280 -6.28 -19.15 -20.21
N ALA A 281 -5.80 -19.24 -18.97
CA ALA A 281 -4.53 -19.89 -18.65
C ALA A 281 -4.67 -21.40 -18.63
N GLY A 282 -3.80 -22.09 -19.34
CA GLY A 282 -3.70 -23.56 -19.33
C GLY A 282 -3.00 -24.09 -18.08
N PRO A 283 -2.94 -25.44 -17.92
CA PRO A 283 -2.32 -26.10 -16.77
C PRO A 283 -0.83 -25.74 -16.58
N GLY A 284 -0.09 -25.56 -17.68
CA GLY A 284 1.33 -25.22 -17.68
C GLY A 284 1.65 -23.74 -17.53
N GLY A 285 0.65 -22.86 -17.33
CA GLY A 285 0.84 -21.42 -17.26
C GLY A 285 0.80 -20.70 -18.60
N LYS A 286 0.93 -21.42 -19.75
CA LYS A 286 0.73 -20.82 -21.08
C LYS A 286 -0.73 -20.43 -21.29
N ILE A 287 -0.94 -19.33 -21.98
CA ILE A 287 -2.27 -18.89 -22.41
C ILE A 287 -2.77 -19.83 -23.51
N ILE A 288 -4.02 -20.28 -23.42
CA ILE A 288 -4.65 -21.08 -24.47
C ILE A 288 -5.07 -20.12 -25.58
N GLU A 289 -4.61 -20.38 -26.82
CA GLU A 289 -4.85 -19.51 -27.98
C GLU A 289 -6.34 -19.42 -28.38
N LEU A 290 -7.14 -20.42 -28.00
CA LEU A 290 -8.57 -20.42 -28.24
C LEU A 290 -9.29 -19.63 -27.14
N PRO A 291 -9.87 -18.46 -27.46
CA PRO A 291 -10.58 -17.65 -26.47
C PRO A 291 -11.94 -18.26 -26.13
N VAL A 292 -12.42 -17.96 -24.93
CA VAL A 292 -13.82 -18.16 -24.55
C VAL A 292 -14.60 -16.93 -24.99
N THR A 293 -15.33 -17.04 -26.09
CA THR A 293 -16.07 -15.94 -26.72
C THR A 293 -17.43 -15.71 -26.09
N ALA A 294 -18.02 -16.75 -25.50
CA ALA A 294 -19.28 -16.69 -24.79
C ALA A 294 -19.15 -15.95 -23.44
N ASN A 295 -20.25 -15.41 -22.97
CA ASN A 295 -20.41 -14.87 -21.63
C ASN A 295 -21.26 -15.80 -20.76
N PHE A 296 -21.38 -15.50 -19.46
CA PHE A 296 -22.18 -16.34 -18.57
C PHE A 296 -23.69 -16.27 -18.83
N ARG A 297 -24.18 -15.16 -19.39
CA ARG A 297 -25.59 -15.02 -19.77
C ARG A 297 -25.94 -15.91 -20.96
N GLU A 298 -25.12 -15.92 -22.01
CA GLU A 298 -25.31 -16.78 -23.19
C GLU A 298 -25.14 -18.28 -22.88
N GLY A 299 -24.33 -18.56 -21.85
CA GLY A 299 -23.90 -19.92 -21.51
C GLY A 299 -22.67 -20.36 -22.30
N LEU A 300 -21.81 -21.15 -21.67
CA LEU A 300 -20.58 -21.65 -22.26
C LEU A 300 -20.83 -22.94 -23.04
N THR A 301 -20.17 -23.09 -24.16
CA THR A 301 -20.11 -24.39 -24.86
C THR A 301 -19.31 -25.40 -24.05
N VAL A 302 -19.48 -26.70 -24.33
CA VAL A 302 -18.75 -27.77 -23.61
C VAL A 302 -17.24 -27.56 -23.68
N MET A 303 -16.71 -27.19 -24.83
CA MET A 303 -15.26 -26.92 -25.01
C MET A 303 -14.81 -25.72 -24.19
N GLU A 304 -15.55 -24.63 -24.24
CA GLU A 304 -15.26 -23.41 -23.47
C GLU A 304 -15.31 -23.66 -21.96
N MET A 305 -16.25 -24.50 -21.52
CA MET A 305 -16.34 -24.91 -20.12
C MET A 305 -15.09 -25.71 -19.69
N PHE A 306 -14.63 -26.66 -20.50
CA PHE A 306 -13.39 -27.41 -20.20
C PHE A 306 -12.17 -26.51 -20.14
N ILE A 307 -12.03 -25.58 -21.08
CA ILE A 307 -10.93 -24.60 -21.09
C ILE A 307 -10.97 -23.74 -19.82
N SER A 308 -12.16 -23.31 -19.43
CA SER A 308 -12.39 -22.48 -18.25
C SER A 308 -12.06 -23.19 -16.92
N THR A 309 -12.33 -24.50 -16.85
CA THR A 309 -12.07 -25.31 -15.63
C THR A 309 -10.60 -25.41 -15.28
N HIS A 310 -9.69 -25.39 -16.25
CA HIS A 310 -8.24 -25.40 -15.98
C HIS A 310 -7.83 -24.18 -15.14
N GLY A 311 -8.23 -23.00 -15.57
CA GLY A 311 -7.93 -21.76 -14.85
C GLY A 311 -8.60 -21.68 -13.48
N ALA A 312 -9.87 -22.08 -13.38
CA ALA A 312 -10.61 -22.07 -12.11
C ALA A 312 -9.98 -23.03 -11.09
N ARG A 313 -9.67 -24.26 -11.48
CA ARG A 313 -9.03 -25.27 -10.59
C ARG A 313 -7.65 -24.80 -10.13
N LYS A 314 -6.82 -24.26 -11.05
CA LYS A 314 -5.51 -23.70 -10.71
C LYS A 314 -5.65 -22.54 -9.72
N GLY A 315 -6.60 -21.63 -9.95
CA GLY A 315 -6.85 -20.50 -9.05
C GLY A 315 -7.25 -20.95 -7.64
N MET A 316 -8.13 -21.96 -7.51
CA MET A 316 -8.53 -22.51 -6.20
C MET A 316 -7.32 -23.14 -5.47
N SER A 317 -6.54 -23.98 -6.17
CA SER A 317 -5.35 -24.61 -5.60
C SER A 317 -4.29 -23.59 -5.19
N ASP A 318 -4.03 -22.59 -6.08
CA ASP A 318 -3.05 -21.53 -5.80
C ASP A 318 -3.46 -20.69 -4.59
N THR A 319 -4.75 -20.37 -4.44
CA THR A 319 -5.24 -19.60 -3.28
C THR A 319 -4.99 -20.37 -1.98
N ALA A 320 -5.31 -21.67 -1.93
CA ALA A 320 -5.10 -22.48 -0.74
C ALA A 320 -3.62 -22.60 -0.36
N LEU A 321 -2.73 -22.83 -1.33
CA LEU A 321 -1.30 -22.97 -1.09
C LEU A 321 -0.61 -21.65 -0.78
N LYS A 322 -0.96 -20.57 -1.50
CA LYS A 322 -0.33 -19.25 -1.34
C LYS A 322 -0.69 -18.59 -0.01
N THR A 323 -1.86 -18.90 0.58
CA THR A 323 -2.22 -18.43 1.93
C THR A 323 -1.20 -18.86 2.98
N ALA A 324 -0.77 -20.13 2.94
CA ALA A 324 0.28 -20.63 3.82
C ALA A 324 1.63 -19.92 3.57
N ASN A 325 1.98 -19.68 2.31
CA ASN A 325 3.21 -18.97 1.93
C ASN A 325 3.21 -17.52 2.43
N SER A 326 2.07 -16.82 2.34
CA SER A 326 1.90 -15.47 2.88
C SER A 326 2.06 -15.44 4.39
N GLY A 327 1.44 -16.39 5.11
CA GLY A 327 1.59 -16.51 6.56
C GLY A 327 3.03 -16.80 6.98
N TYR A 328 3.73 -17.67 6.24
CA TYR A 328 5.14 -17.96 6.50
C TYR A 328 6.05 -16.76 6.19
N LEU A 329 5.77 -15.97 5.14
CA LEU A 329 6.48 -14.72 4.89
C LEU A 329 6.30 -13.74 6.04
N THR A 330 5.06 -13.51 6.48
CA THR A 330 4.76 -12.61 7.61
C THR A 330 5.50 -13.00 8.87
N ARG A 331 5.52 -14.31 9.21
CA ARG A 331 6.29 -14.83 10.35
C ARG A 331 7.77 -14.48 10.25
N ARG A 332 8.39 -14.70 9.09
CA ARG A 332 9.82 -14.39 8.88
C ARG A 332 10.13 -12.90 9.02
N LEU A 333 9.23 -12.04 8.48
CA LEU A 333 9.35 -10.59 8.61
C LEU A 333 9.26 -10.15 10.09
N VAL A 334 8.32 -10.70 10.87
CA VAL A 334 8.20 -10.42 12.31
C VAL A 334 9.47 -10.87 13.05
N ASP A 335 9.99 -12.05 12.74
CA ASP A 335 11.18 -12.57 13.43
C ASP A 335 12.44 -11.71 13.17
N VAL A 336 12.57 -11.10 12.00
CA VAL A 336 13.74 -10.26 11.67
C VAL A 336 13.64 -8.85 12.23
N ALA A 337 12.42 -8.32 12.40
CA ALA A 337 12.21 -6.92 12.78
C ALA A 337 11.69 -6.72 14.21
N GLN A 338 11.55 -7.76 15.01
CA GLN A 338 10.97 -7.71 16.35
C GLN A 338 11.74 -6.82 17.35
N ASP A 339 13.01 -6.58 17.11
CA ASP A 339 13.89 -5.77 17.95
C ASP A 339 13.87 -4.28 17.59
N VAL A 340 13.21 -3.92 16.46
CA VAL A 340 13.10 -2.53 16.01
C VAL A 340 11.99 -1.82 16.77
N ILE A 341 12.39 -0.98 17.72
CA ILE A 341 11.52 -0.20 18.60
C ILE A 341 11.96 1.27 18.50
N VAL A 342 11.03 2.20 18.64
CA VAL A 342 11.37 3.63 18.75
C VAL A 342 11.98 3.87 20.13
N ARG A 343 13.26 4.28 20.21
CA ARG A 343 13.98 4.38 21.47
C ARG A 343 14.26 5.79 21.92
N GLU A 344 14.43 6.71 21.00
CA GLU A 344 14.83 8.08 21.26
C GLU A 344 14.10 9.06 20.35
N TRP A 345 14.01 10.31 20.81
CA TRP A 345 13.36 11.37 20.05
C TRP A 345 14.16 11.77 18.81
N ASN A 346 15.46 12.06 18.97
CA ASN A 346 16.35 12.52 17.92
C ASN A 346 17.75 11.94 18.10
N ASN A 347 18.30 11.40 17.04
CA ASN A 347 19.64 10.83 16.99
C ASN A 347 20.66 11.75 16.34
N ASN A 348 20.32 13.03 16.09
CA ASN A 348 21.17 14.03 15.43
C ASN A 348 21.80 13.58 14.11
N ALA A 349 21.07 12.76 13.33
CA ALA A 349 21.51 12.34 12.01
C ALA A 349 21.72 13.54 11.10
N ASP A 350 22.85 13.57 10.37
CA ASP A 350 23.21 14.64 9.43
C ASP A 350 22.92 14.27 7.97
N ARG A 351 22.55 13.02 7.72
CA ARG A 351 22.26 12.51 6.38
C ARG A 351 20.76 12.24 6.23
N GLY A 352 20.21 12.59 5.07
CA GLY A 352 18.86 12.27 4.66
C GLY A 352 18.85 11.53 3.35
N VAL A 353 17.67 11.06 2.95
CA VAL A 353 17.42 10.40 1.67
C VAL A 353 16.67 11.36 0.76
N ALA A 354 17.17 11.53 -0.45
CA ALA A 354 16.50 12.27 -1.51
C ALA A 354 15.40 11.40 -2.12
N VAL A 355 14.16 11.86 -2.05
CA VAL A 355 12.98 11.11 -2.48
C VAL A 355 12.35 11.79 -3.68
N LYS A 356 12.07 11.00 -4.73
CA LYS A 356 11.35 11.37 -5.96
C LYS A 356 10.13 10.47 -6.13
N ALA A 357 9.22 10.85 -7.04
CA ALA A 357 8.16 9.94 -7.47
C ALA A 357 8.74 8.65 -8.06
N ILE A 358 8.10 7.51 -7.80
CA ILE A 358 8.50 6.24 -8.41
C ILE A 358 7.81 6.13 -9.76
N MET A 359 8.63 6.01 -10.81
CA MET A 359 8.16 5.91 -12.20
C MET A 359 8.35 4.49 -12.73
N ASP A 360 7.44 4.06 -13.61
CA ASP A 360 7.62 2.88 -14.46
C ASP A 360 7.41 3.27 -15.92
N GLY A 361 8.52 3.52 -16.61
CA GLY A 361 8.49 4.20 -17.91
C GLY A 361 7.92 5.60 -17.78
N THR A 362 6.78 5.86 -18.43
CA THR A 362 6.07 7.15 -18.39
C THR A 362 4.96 7.23 -17.33
N SER A 363 4.62 6.10 -16.70
CA SER A 363 3.54 6.07 -15.67
C SER A 363 4.10 6.29 -14.27
N VAL A 364 3.39 7.09 -13.47
CA VAL A 364 3.71 7.27 -12.05
C VAL A 364 3.15 6.08 -11.27
N VAL A 365 4.03 5.31 -10.64
CA VAL A 365 3.66 4.18 -9.77
C VAL A 365 3.30 4.69 -8.38
N GLU A 366 4.13 5.56 -7.82
CA GLU A 366 3.90 6.19 -6.53
C GLU A 366 4.24 7.68 -6.62
N PRO A 367 3.25 8.56 -6.35
CA PRO A 367 3.47 10.01 -6.40
C PRO A 367 4.36 10.48 -5.25
N LEU A 368 5.07 11.58 -5.46
CA LEU A 368 5.93 12.21 -4.44
C LEU A 368 5.13 12.53 -3.16
N TYR A 369 3.87 12.95 -3.31
CA TYR A 369 2.97 13.26 -2.20
C TYR A 369 2.90 12.13 -1.15
N ASP A 370 2.64 10.88 -1.58
CA ASP A 370 2.50 9.72 -0.69
C ASP A 370 3.81 9.40 0.04
N ARG A 371 4.94 9.64 -0.62
CA ARG A 371 6.27 9.32 -0.09
C ARG A 371 6.77 10.30 0.97
N ILE A 372 6.39 11.59 0.86
CA ILE A 372 6.84 12.63 1.79
C ILE A 372 5.86 12.85 2.95
N LEU A 373 4.61 12.43 2.81
CA LEU A 373 3.56 12.64 3.81
C LEU A 373 3.92 12.02 5.17
N GLY A 374 3.87 12.82 6.23
CA GLY A 374 4.17 12.38 7.60
C GLY A 374 5.64 12.06 7.86
N ARG A 375 6.55 12.55 7.00
CA ARG A 375 8.01 12.47 7.19
C ARG A 375 8.57 13.81 7.67
N TYR A 376 9.75 13.79 8.26
CA TYR A 376 10.48 14.98 8.65
C TYR A 376 11.43 15.42 7.55
N ALA A 377 11.43 16.73 7.25
CA ALA A 377 12.36 17.29 6.28
C ALA A 377 13.77 17.33 6.87
N MET A 378 14.77 16.81 6.12
CA MET A 378 16.19 16.92 6.51
C MET A 378 16.78 18.27 6.17
N LYS A 379 16.33 18.88 5.06
CA LYS A 379 16.72 20.22 4.61
C LYS A 379 15.47 21.08 4.50
N SER A 380 15.64 22.39 4.74
CA SER A 380 14.55 23.33 4.48
C SER A 380 14.21 23.35 2.99
N VAL A 381 12.91 23.30 2.68
CA VAL A 381 12.39 23.31 1.31
C VAL A 381 11.79 24.68 1.02
N PHE A 382 12.16 25.25 -0.12
CA PHE A 382 11.72 26.57 -0.55
C PHE A 382 10.95 26.45 -1.87
N ASN A 383 9.95 27.28 -2.05
CA ASN A 383 9.26 27.39 -3.33
C ASN A 383 10.21 27.99 -4.38
N PRO A 384 10.45 27.32 -5.52
CA PRO A 384 11.38 27.81 -6.54
C PRO A 384 10.92 29.11 -7.21
N GLU A 385 9.60 29.41 -7.23
CA GLU A 385 9.04 30.58 -7.88
C GLU A 385 8.98 31.81 -6.94
N THR A 386 8.48 31.59 -5.72
CA THR A 386 8.26 32.72 -4.77
C THR A 386 9.43 32.90 -3.80
N GLY A 387 10.28 31.89 -3.60
CA GLY A 387 11.34 31.92 -2.59
C GLY A 387 10.85 31.70 -1.16
N ASP A 388 9.56 31.53 -0.97
CA ASP A 388 8.98 31.32 0.36
C ASP A 388 9.39 29.94 0.90
N LYS A 389 9.58 29.90 2.21
CA LYS A 389 9.93 28.67 2.90
C LYS A 389 8.69 27.85 3.16
N LEU A 390 8.59 26.67 2.55
CA LEU A 390 7.47 25.74 2.70
C LEU A 390 7.60 24.88 3.97
N VAL A 391 8.82 24.38 4.25
CA VAL A 391 9.08 23.56 5.43
C VAL A 391 10.48 23.80 5.97
N SER A 392 10.66 23.73 7.28
CA SER A 392 11.95 23.90 7.97
C SER A 392 12.65 22.55 8.14
N ARG A 393 13.95 22.57 8.42
CA ARG A 393 14.69 21.38 8.83
C ARG A 393 14.09 20.81 10.13
N ASN A 394 13.92 19.47 10.19
CA ASN A 394 13.32 18.73 11.31
C ASN A 394 11.86 19.15 11.63
N GLU A 395 11.13 19.63 10.65
CA GLU A 395 9.71 19.88 10.72
C GLU A 395 8.95 18.78 9.96
N MET A 396 7.83 18.34 10.50
CA MET A 396 7.02 17.29 9.89
C MET A 396 6.26 17.83 8.67
N ILE A 397 6.24 17.08 7.61
CA ILE A 397 5.51 17.42 6.37
C ILE A 397 4.07 16.91 6.52
N ASP A 398 3.16 17.83 6.82
CA ASP A 398 1.73 17.56 6.89
C ASP A 398 1.11 17.55 5.49
N GLU A 399 -0.18 17.19 5.40
CA GLU A 399 -0.90 17.07 4.15
C GLU A 399 -0.95 18.39 3.34
N ASP A 400 -1.17 19.52 4.03
CA ASP A 400 -1.24 20.82 3.37
C ASP A 400 0.13 21.26 2.84
N VAL A 401 1.18 21.03 3.61
CA VAL A 401 2.57 21.28 3.20
C VAL A 401 2.97 20.36 2.05
N ALA A 402 2.60 19.08 2.10
CA ALA A 402 2.88 18.12 1.01
C ALA A 402 2.18 18.54 -0.30
N LYS A 403 0.91 18.97 -0.23
CA LYS A 403 0.18 19.52 -1.38
C LYS A 403 0.85 20.79 -1.93
N ALA A 404 1.31 21.67 -1.05
CA ALA A 404 2.03 22.88 -1.46
C ALA A 404 3.37 22.59 -2.14
N ILE A 405 4.13 21.60 -1.65
CA ILE A 405 5.39 21.15 -2.27
C ILE A 405 5.14 20.62 -3.69
N VAL A 406 4.13 19.76 -3.86
CA VAL A 406 3.79 19.21 -5.18
C VAL A 406 3.27 20.29 -6.13
N ALA A 407 2.43 21.23 -5.64
CA ALA A 407 1.92 22.36 -6.41
C ALA A 407 3.03 23.31 -6.86
N ALA A 408 4.09 23.47 -6.07
CA ALA A 408 5.28 24.24 -6.41
C ALA A 408 6.19 23.57 -7.46
N GLY A 409 5.83 22.39 -7.99
CA GLY A 409 6.60 21.69 -9.02
C GLY A 409 7.92 21.09 -8.52
N ILE A 410 8.08 20.87 -7.23
CA ILE A 410 9.30 20.27 -6.66
C ILE A 410 9.29 18.78 -6.89
N GLU A 411 10.28 18.26 -7.63
CA GLU A 411 10.39 16.84 -7.98
C GLU A 411 11.13 16.00 -6.94
N GLU A 412 11.99 16.62 -6.14
CA GLU A 412 12.85 15.94 -5.18
C GLU A 412 12.87 16.64 -3.82
N VAL A 413 12.67 15.87 -2.75
CA VAL A 413 12.72 16.34 -1.37
C VAL A 413 13.65 15.47 -0.55
N THR A 414 14.58 16.09 0.22
CA THR A 414 15.44 15.36 1.14
C THR A 414 14.74 15.21 2.50
N ILE A 415 14.38 13.98 2.83
CA ILE A 415 13.68 13.63 4.07
C ILE A 415 14.57 12.84 5.03
N ARG A 416 14.20 12.81 6.30
CA ARG A 416 14.75 11.87 7.27
C ARG A 416 14.14 10.48 7.02
N SER A 417 14.98 9.45 7.09
CA SER A 417 14.57 8.08 6.81
C SER A 417 15.20 7.10 7.82
N VAL A 418 14.53 5.98 7.97
CA VAL A 418 15.02 4.84 8.74
C VAL A 418 16.35 4.32 8.19
N PHE A 419 16.63 4.47 6.89
CA PHE A 419 17.88 4.07 6.25
C PHE A 419 19.10 4.81 6.81
N THR A 420 18.97 6.09 7.10
CA THR A 420 20.05 6.95 7.58
C THR A 420 20.08 7.07 9.10
N SER A 421 19.23 6.33 9.81
CA SER A 421 19.17 6.35 11.27
C SER A 421 20.47 5.81 11.89
N THR A 422 21.06 6.59 12.79
CA THR A 422 22.29 6.25 13.54
C THR A 422 22.00 5.58 14.88
N THR A 423 20.73 5.40 15.24
CA THR A 423 20.30 4.74 16.49
C THR A 423 20.80 3.30 16.53
N GLU A 424 21.49 2.93 17.60
CA GLU A 424 22.18 1.64 17.75
C GLU A 424 21.23 0.44 17.68
N HIS A 425 20.13 0.48 18.43
CA HIS A 425 19.08 -0.52 18.42
C HIS A 425 17.73 0.15 18.26
N GLY A 426 17.10 0.00 17.10
CA GLY A 426 15.79 0.60 16.82
C GLY A 426 15.88 1.84 15.93
N VAL A 427 14.99 2.79 16.14
CA VAL A 427 14.87 4.03 15.34
C VAL A 427 14.53 5.22 16.24
N SER A 428 14.78 6.45 15.75
CA SER A 428 14.32 7.66 16.41
C SER A 428 12.93 8.08 15.93
N VAL A 429 12.22 8.92 16.71
CA VAL A 429 10.93 9.49 16.35
C VAL A 429 11.04 10.27 15.05
N LEU A 430 12.06 11.12 14.91
CA LEU A 430 12.23 11.96 13.73
C LEU A 430 12.55 11.17 12.45
N ASP A 431 13.21 10.01 12.55
CA ASP A 431 13.51 9.18 11.38
C ASP A 431 12.30 8.35 10.92
N TYR A 432 11.43 7.97 11.86
CA TYR A 432 10.21 7.23 11.54
C TYR A 432 9.05 8.15 11.14
N GLY A 433 8.89 9.27 11.85
CA GLY A 433 7.84 10.27 11.61
C GLY A 433 6.47 9.90 12.17
N ARG A 434 5.41 10.20 11.42
CA ARG A 434 4.00 10.03 11.83
C ARG A 434 3.64 8.56 12.05
N ASN A 435 2.94 8.25 13.12
CA ASN A 435 2.27 6.97 13.31
C ASN A 435 0.99 6.94 12.46
N LEU A 436 0.91 6.01 11.50
CA LEU A 436 -0.20 5.94 10.54
C LEU A 436 -1.51 5.49 11.19
N ALA A 437 -1.44 4.73 12.30
CA ALA A 437 -2.63 4.25 13.00
C ALA A 437 -3.34 5.34 13.82
N THR A 438 -2.59 6.30 14.37
CA THR A 438 -3.13 7.40 15.19
C THR A 438 -3.20 8.71 14.42
N GLY A 439 -2.42 8.85 13.35
CA GLY A 439 -2.29 10.11 12.60
C GLY A 439 -1.44 11.16 13.31
N GLU A 440 -0.79 10.85 14.42
CA GLU A 440 0.08 11.72 15.22
C GLU A 440 1.53 11.27 15.12
N GLU A 441 2.45 11.99 15.75
CA GLU A 441 3.85 11.55 15.86
C GLU A 441 3.94 10.21 16.58
N VAL A 442 4.92 9.39 16.18
CA VAL A 442 5.17 8.10 16.84
C VAL A 442 5.69 8.31 18.26
N GLU A 443 5.16 7.58 19.21
CA GLU A 443 5.63 7.62 20.60
C GLU A 443 6.90 6.79 20.80
N VAL A 444 7.73 7.21 21.76
CA VAL A 444 8.88 6.40 22.20
C VAL A 444 8.36 5.13 22.85
N GLY A 445 8.89 3.99 22.44
CA GLY A 445 8.44 2.67 22.90
C GLY A 445 7.52 1.93 21.90
N GLU A 446 7.14 2.53 20.79
CA GLU A 446 6.35 1.86 19.76
C GLU A 446 7.18 0.76 19.08
N ALA A 447 6.59 -0.44 18.95
CA ALA A 447 7.23 -1.60 18.30
C ALA A 447 7.03 -1.55 16.77
N VAL A 448 7.66 -0.58 16.12
CA VAL A 448 7.48 -0.28 14.69
C VAL A 448 7.92 -1.42 13.76
N GLY A 449 8.86 -2.26 14.18
CA GLY A 449 9.27 -3.42 13.40
C GLY A 449 8.17 -4.48 13.27
N THR A 450 7.43 -4.75 14.33
CA THR A 450 6.28 -5.67 14.30
C THR A 450 5.15 -5.09 13.45
N VAL A 451 4.86 -3.79 13.59
CA VAL A 451 3.87 -3.07 12.79
C VAL A 451 4.24 -3.14 11.31
N ALA A 452 5.51 -2.90 10.95
CA ALA A 452 6.00 -2.98 9.58
C ALA A 452 5.85 -4.39 9.00
N ALA A 453 6.25 -5.44 9.75
CA ALA A 453 6.12 -6.82 9.32
C ALA A 453 4.67 -7.23 9.04
N GLN A 454 3.75 -6.83 9.91
CA GLN A 454 2.32 -7.10 9.74
C GLN A 454 1.71 -6.29 8.59
N SER A 455 2.14 -5.03 8.41
CA SER A 455 1.67 -4.15 7.32
C SER A 455 2.09 -4.64 5.93
N ILE A 456 3.25 -5.28 5.81
CA ILE A 456 3.72 -5.92 4.58
C ILE A 456 3.05 -7.29 4.38
N GLY A 457 2.82 -8.04 5.46
CA GLY A 457 2.29 -9.40 5.40
C GLY A 457 0.77 -9.49 5.18
N GLU A 458 -0.01 -8.60 5.78
CA GLU A 458 -1.48 -8.58 5.65
C GLU A 458 -1.93 -8.50 4.18
N PRO A 459 -1.44 -7.56 3.36
CA PRO A 459 -1.82 -7.51 1.96
C PRO A 459 -1.38 -8.73 1.15
N GLY A 460 -0.37 -9.47 1.58
CA GLY A 460 0.08 -10.71 0.94
C GLY A 460 -1.04 -11.76 0.81
N THR A 461 -1.89 -11.87 1.82
CA THR A 461 -3.07 -12.75 1.78
C THR A 461 -4.11 -12.25 0.76
N GLN A 462 -4.32 -10.93 0.68
CA GLN A 462 -5.24 -10.34 -0.31
C GLN A 462 -4.72 -10.51 -1.75
N LEU A 463 -3.41 -10.40 -1.98
CA LEU A 463 -2.77 -10.68 -3.27
C LEU A 463 -3.07 -12.09 -3.77
N THR A 464 -3.09 -13.07 -2.85
CA THR A 464 -3.41 -14.46 -3.20
C THR A 464 -4.88 -14.65 -3.57
N MET A 465 -5.80 -13.96 -2.88
CA MET A 465 -7.24 -14.03 -3.11
C MET A 465 -7.68 -13.34 -4.42
N ARG A 466 -7.06 -12.23 -4.83
CA ARG A 466 -7.41 -11.52 -6.07
C ARG A 466 -7.24 -12.38 -7.33
N ASN A 467 -6.24 -13.25 -7.38
CA ASN A 467 -6.04 -14.17 -8.50
C ASN A 467 -7.19 -15.19 -8.66
N PHE A 468 -7.93 -15.47 -7.59
CA PHE A 468 -9.13 -16.33 -7.61
C PHE A 468 -10.32 -15.64 -8.31
N HIS A 469 -10.52 -14.35 -8.06
CA HIS A 469 -11.64 -13.58 -8.62
C HIS A 469 -11.52 -13.33 -10.13
N THR A 470 -10.32 -13.37 -10.69
CA THR A 470 -10.12 -13.26 -12.16
C THR A 470 -10.43 -14.55 -12.91
N GLY A 471 -10.69 -15.65 -12.20
CA GLY A 471 -11.18 -16.92 -12.79
C GLY A 471 -10.22 -17.57 -13.78
N GLY A 472 -8.90 -17.29 -13.68
CA GLY A 472 -7.88 -17.83 -14.58
C GLY A 472 -7.81 -17.13 -15.94
N VAL A 473 -8.44 -15.96 -16.09
CA VAL A 473 -8.26 -15.09 -17.26
C VAL A 473 -6.81 -14.62 -17.32
N ALA A 474 -6.18 -14.79 -18.47
CA ALA A 474 -4.79 -14.40 -18.67
C ALA A 474 -4.65 -12.87 -18.69
N GLY A 475 -3.80 -12.35 -17.82
CA GLY A 475 -3.29 -10.99 -17.90
C GLY A 475 -2.00 -10.96 -18.72
N GLY A 476 -1.77 -9.91 -19.48
CA GLY A 476 -0.51 -9.74 -20.22
C GLY A 476 0.69 -9.63 -19.28
N ASN A 477 1.82 -10.22 -19.66
CA ASN A 477 3.11 -10.25 -18.99
C ASN A 477 3.17 -11.10 -17.68
N ASP A 478 3.40 -12.40 -17.87
CA ASP A 478 3.72 -13.36 -16.80
C ASP A 478 5.25 -13.43 -16.59
N ILE A 479 5.81 -12.44 -15.89
CA ILE A 479 7.13 -12.56 -15.28
C ILE A 479 6.87 -12.50 -13.77
N THR A 480 7.13 -13.60 -13.04
CA THR A 480 7.07 -13.77 -11.57
C THR A 480 6.47 -12.57 -10.81
N GLN A 481 5.19 -12.26 -11.06
CA GLN A 481 4.51 -11.12 -10.47
C GLN A 481 3.85 -11.50 -9.14
N GLY A 482 3.73 -10.53 -8.24
CA GLY A 482 3.06 -10.70 -6.96
C GLY A 482 3.95 -11.24 -5.85
N LEU A 483 3.38 -12.03 -4.93
CA LEU A 483 4.03 -12.51 -3.72
C LEU A 483 5.37 -13.25 -3.95
N PRO A 484 5.54 -14.10 -4.99
CA PRO A 484 6.83 -14.73 -5.27
C PRO A 484 7.96 -13.74 -5.55
N ARG A 485 7.69 -12.60 -6.21
CA ARG A 485 8.69 -11.56 -6.47
C ARG A 485 9.09 -10.84 -5.18
N VAL A 486 8.12 -10.51 -4.32
CA VAL A 486 8.42 -9.94 -3.00
C VAL A 486 9.29 -10.90 -2.20
N GLN A 487 8.96 -12.22 -2.19
CA GLN A 487 9.79 -13.23 -1.51
C GLN A 487 11.21 -13.33 -2.09
N GLU A 488 11.36 -13.23 -3.40
CA GLU A 488 12.66 -13.23 -4.07
C GLU A 488 13.53 -12.06 -3.62
N ILE A 489 12.96 -10.84 -3.55
CA ILE A 489 13.68 -9.64 -3.14
C ILE A 489 14.06 -9.71 -1.66
N VAL A 490 13.10 -10.00 -0.76
CA VAL A 490 13.36 -10.01 0.69
C VAL A 490 14.25 -11.18 1.15
N GLU A 491 14.32 -12.27 0.38
CA GLU A 491 15.29 -13.35 0.63
C GLU A 491 16.63 -13.12 -0.08
N ALA A 492 16.75 -12.01 -0.82
CA ALA A 492 17.94 -11.69 -1.62
C ALA A 492 18.37 -12.88 -2.49
N ARG A 493 17.43 -13.50 -3.20
CA ARG A 493 17.69 -14.59 -4.14
C ARG A 493 18.07 -14.01 -5.49
N ILE A 494 18.91 -14.76 -6.23
CA ILE A 494 19.24 -14.40 -7.60
C ILE A 494 17.98 -14.49 -8.47
N PRO A 495 17.55 -13.40 -9.13
CA PRO A 495 16.34 -13.40 -9.92
C PRO A 495 16.49 -14.26 -11.20
N LYS A 496 15.37 -14.86 -11.62
CA LYS A 496 15.34 -15.55 -12.91
C LYS A 496 15.36 -14.52 -14.04
N GLY A 497 16.27 -14.68 -14.98
CA GLY A 497 16.43 -13.72 -16.09
C GLY A 497 17.03 -12.40 -15.63
N ARG A 498 18.01 -12.46 -14.73
CA ARG A 498 18.70 -11.27 -14.22
C ARG A 498 19.26 -10.40 -15.35
N ALA A 499 19.22 -9.11 -15.12
CA ALA A 499 19.93 -8.13 -15.93
C ALA A 499 21.42 -8.10 -15.52
N GLU A 500 22.32 -8.01 -16.49
CA GLU A 500 23.71 -7.67 -16.22
C GLU A 500 23.83 -6.17 -15.95
N ILE A 501 24.63 -5.81 -14.95
CA ILE A 501 24.86 -4.42 -14.53
C ILE A 501 26.22 -3.92 -14.97
N SER A 502 26.30 -2.63 -15.27
CA SER A 502 27.60 -2.00 -15.58
C SER A 502 28.43 -1.81 -14.31
N GLU A 503 29.67 -2.29 -14.32
CA GLU A 503 30.65 -2.05 -13.25
C GLU A 503 31.40 -0.73 -13.43
N VAL A 504 31.29 -0.12 -14.62
CA VAL A 504 32.03 1.08 -15.03
C VAL A 504 31.03 2.17 -15.47
N THR A 505 31.33 3.42 -15.14
CA THR A 505 30.64 4.58 -15.70
C THR A 505 31.32 4.95 -17.01
N GLY A 506 30.58 5.04 -18.11
CA GLY A 506 31.12 5.35 -19.42
C GLY A 506 30.08 5.33 -20.53
N THR A 507 30.54 5.33 -21.78
CA THR A 507 29.68 5.28 -22.98
C THR A 507 29.68 3.90 -23.61
N VAL A 508 28.57 3.51 -24.23
CA VAL A 508 28.47 2.27 -25.02
C VAL A 508 29.16 2.48 -26.37
N VAL A 509 30.31 1.86 -26.58
CA VAL A 509 31.10 2.02 -27.82
C VAL A 509 30.63 1.09 -28.91
N ALA A 510 30.35 -0.16 -28.61
CA ALA A 510 29.96 -1.15 -29.60
C ALA A 510 29.02 -2.21 -29.04
N ILE A 511 28.08 -2.65 -29.86
CA ILE A 511 27.20 -3.79 -29.62
C ILE A 511 27.41 -4.80 -30.76
N GLU A 512 28.22 -5.82 -30.53
CA GLU A 512 28.53 -6.85 -31.51
C GLU A 512 27.64 -8.08 -31.30
N GLU A 513 26.92 -8.49 -32.36
CA GLU A 513 26.14 -9.73 -32.34
C GLU A 513 26.97 -10.90 -32.88
N ASN A 514 27.11 -11.96 -32.09
CA ASN A 514 27.74 -13.21 -32.49
C ASN A 514 26.68 -14.32 -32.68
N PRO A 515 26.12 -14.49 -33.87
CA PRO A 515 25.09 -15.48 -34.13
C PRO A 515 25.58 -16.95 -33.90
N ALA A 516 26.88 -17.20 -34.07
CA ALA A 516 27.48 -18.53 -33.92
C ALA A 516 27.43 -19.00 -32.47
N GLU A 517 27.68 -18.10 -31.52
CA GLU A 517 27.63 -18.39 -30.08
C GLU A 517 26.29 -18.01 -29.43
N ARG A 518 25.36 -17.44 -30.20
CA ARG A 518 24.07 -16.89 -29.73
C ARG A 518 24.20 -15.85 -28.60
N THR A 519 25.24 -15.04 -28.70
CA THR A 519 25.57 -13.99 -27.71
C THR A 519 25.64 -12.62 -28.37
N LYS A 520 25.48 -11.58 -27.55
CA LYS A 520 25.77 -10.18 -27.88
C LYS A 520 26.87 -9.72 -26.96
N ALA A 521 27.92 -9.12 -27.48
CA ALA A 521 28.98 -8.49 -26.72
C ALA A 521 28.75 -6.98 -26.69
N VAL A 522 28.65 -6.40 -25.51
CA VAL A 522 28.49 -4.95 -25.30
C VAL A 522 29.76 -4.43 -24.68
N THR A 523 30.43 -3.51 -25.36
CA THR A 523 31.67 -2.88 -24.89
C THR A 523 31.36 -1.48 -24.39
N ILE A 524 31.69 -1.24 -23.11
CA ILE A 524 31.53 0.04 -22.43
C ILE A 524 32.92 0.58 -22.13
N GLU A 525 33.19 1.80 -22.61
CA GLU A 525 34.43 2.53 -22.36
C GLU A 525 34.21 3.55 -21.25
N GLY A 526 34.85 3.33 -20.13
CA GLY A 526 34.90 4.27 -19.01
C GLY A 526 36.18 5.11 -19.04
N GLU A 527 36.30 6.07 -18.12
CA GLU A 527 37.47 6.95 -18.02
C GLU A 527 38.77 6.20 -17.74
N THR A 528 38.71 5.08 -17.02
CA THR A 528 39.90 4.31 -16.61
C THR A 528 39.93 2.89 -17.15
N ASP A 529 38.79 2.26 -17.39
CA ASP A 529 38.69 0.86 -17.78
C ASP A 529 37.65 0.65 -18.88
N THR A 530 37.98 -0.22 -19.83
CA THR A 530 37.04 -0.70 -20.85
C THR A 530 36.58 -2.11 -20.50
N ARG A 531 35.29 -2.35 -20.43
CA ARG A 531 34.73 -3.68 -20.14
C ARG A 531 33.78 -4.17 -21.20
N THR A 532 33.86 -5.47 -21.50
CA THR A 532 32.95 -6.14 -22.45
C THR A 532 32.07 -7.13 -21.68
N TYR A 533 30.76 -6.97 -21.86
CA TYR A 533 29.74 -7.81 -21.22
C TYR A 533 29.12 -8.73 -22.27
N THR A 534 29.00 -10.01 -21.92
CA THR A 534 28.44 -11.02 -22.84
C THR A 534 27.00 -11.35 -22.42
N LEU A 535 26.05 -11.03 -23.30
CA LEU A 535 24.62 -11.21 -23.08
C LEU A 535 24.04 -12.27 -24.03
N PRO A 536 22.93 -12.93 -23.69
CA PRO A 536 22.20 -13.78 -24.63
C PRO A 536 21.69 -12.98 -25.83
N LEU A 537 21.71 -13.56 -27.05
CA LEU A 537 21.26 -12.89 -28.28
C LEU A 537 19.81 -12.37 -28.20
N ALA A 538 18.95 -13.06 -27.45
CA ALA A 538 17.56 -12.66 -27.24
C ALA A 538 17.37 -11.54 -26.21
N ALA A 539 18.42 -11.08 -25.53
CA ALA A 539 18.33 -10.01 -24.54
C ALA A 539 17.97 -8.67 -25.22
N ARG A 540 16.98 -8.00 -24.66
CA ARG A 540 16.62 -6.64 -25.08
C ARG A 540 17.52 -5.64 -24.38
N MET A 541 18.14 -4.78 -25.15
CA MET A 541 19.04 -3.74 -24.65
C MET A 541 18.22 -2.56 -24.13
N ARG A 542 18.71 -1.93 -23.06
CA ARG A 542 18.17 -0.67 -22.53
C ARG A 542 18.80 0.55 -23.16
N PHE A 543 20.04 0.42 -23.59
CA PHE A 543 20.86 1.49 -24.16
C PHE A 543 21.23 1.17 -25.60
N ALA A 544 21.40 2.22 -26.40
CA ALA A 544 21.91 2.14 -27.76
C ALA A 544 23.42 2.48 -27.77
N GLU A 545 24.08 2.27 -28.94
CA GLU A 545 25.45 2.70 -29.12
C GLU A 545 25.53 4.24 -29.02
N GLY A 546 26.46 4.72 -28.18
CA GLY A 546 26.67 6.13 -27.91
C GLY A 546 25.93 6.67 -26.67
N ASP A 547 25.13 5.87 -26.00
CA ASP A 547 24.45 6.28 -24.75
C ASP A 547 25.43 6.21 -23.56
N ASP A 548 25.24 7.12 -22.61
CA ASP A 548 25.98 7.14 -21.36
C ASP A 548 25.32 6.20 -20.34
N ILE A 549 26.14 5.35 -19.71
CA ILE A 549 25.74 4.41 -18.66
C ILE A 549 26.47 4.75 -17.36
N GLN A 550 25.73 4.77 -16.26
CA GLN A 550 26.31 4.91 -14.94
C GLN A 550 26.62 3.55 -14.33
N ARG A 551 27.56 3.55 -13.39
CA ARG A 551 27.89 2.37 -12.63
C ARG A 551 26.68 1.89 -11.83
N GLY A 552 26.27 0.63 -12.02
CA GLY A 552 25.08 0.03 -11.41
C GLY A 552 23.84 -0.01 -12.30
N ASP A 553 23.86 0.65 -13.47
CA ASP A 553 22.75 0.58 -14.42
C ASP A 553 22.66 -0.80 -15.09
N ALA A 554 21.41 -1.25 -15.33
CA ALA A 554 21.16 -2.49 -16.04
C ALA A 554 21.36 -2.33 -17.53
N ILE A 555 22.24 -3.12 -18.16
CA ILE A 555 22.58 -3.08 -19.57
C ILE A 555 21.40 -3.63 -20.42
N ASN A 556 20.72 -4.65 -19.92
CA ASN A 556 19.56 -5.27 -20.58
C ASN A 556 18.29 -5.21 -19.72
N GLU A 557 17.14 -5.46 -20.33
CA GLU A 557 15.87 -5.59 -19.60
C GLU A 557 15.90 -6.81 -18.68
N GLY A 558 15.50 -6.62 -17.42
CA GLY A 558 15.39 -7.66 -16.42
C GLY A 558 15.56 -7.13 -15.00
N PRO A 559 15.26 -7.94 -13.97
CA PRO A 559 15.52 -7.60 -12.59
C PRO A 559 17.00 -7.66 -12.25
N ILE A 560 17.49 -6.71 -11.46
CA ILE A 560 18.88 -6.67 -10.98
C ILE A 560 19.01 -7.58 -9.74
N ASP A 561 20.19 -8.23 -9.58
CA ASP A 561 20.54 -8.90 -8.33
C ASP A 561 20.99 -7.87 -7.28
N PRO A 562 20.26 -7.72 -6.14
CA PRO A 562 20.62 -6.73 -5.13
C PRO A 562 22.01 -6.93 -4.52
N LYS A 563 22.55 -8.17 -4.53
CA LYS A 563 23.90 -8.45 -4.00
C LYS A 563 24.99 -7.96 -4.93
N GLU A 564 24.80 -8.11 -6.23
CA GLU A 564 25.72 -7.59 -7.23
C GLU A 564 25.66 -6.05 -7.23
N LEU A 565 24.45 -5.49 -7.13
CA LEU A 565 24.28 -4.05 -7.03
C LEU A 565 25.02 -3.47 -5.82
N LEU A 566 24.91 -4.11 -4.64
CA LEU A 566 25.64 -3.70 -3.42
C LEU A 566 27.15 -3.83 -3.58
N ALA A 567 27.63 -4.78 -4.38
CA ALA A 567 29.07 -4.95 -4.61
C ALA A 567 29.64 -3.88 -5.55
N VAL A 568 28.82 -3.38 -6.47
CA VAL A 568 29.20 -2.39 -7.49
C VAL A 568 28.94 -0.96 -7.02
N THR A 569 27.83 -0.69 -6.34
CA THR A 569 27.40 0.64 -5.89
C THR A 569 27.48 0.75 -4.35
N ASP A 570 26.66 1.61 -3.78
CA ASP A 570 26.53 1.86 -2.33
C ASP A 570 25.25 1.26 -1.74
N THR A 571 25.23 1.28 -0.39
CA THR A 571 24.08 0.81 0.40
C THR A 571 22.81 1.55 0.05
N LEU A 572 22.81 2.89 -0.03
CA LEU A 572 21.62 3.70 -0.30
C LEU A 572 21.01 3.43 -1.66
N THR A 573 21.82 3.25 -2.70
CA THR A 573 21.34 2.90 -4.05
C THR A 573 20.65 1.53 -4.05
N THR A 574 21.26 0.55 -3.35
CA THR A 574 20.68 -0.81 -3.23
C THR A 574 19.37 -0.78 -2.43
N GLU A 575 19.32 -0.03 -1.33
CA GLU A 575 18.11 0.17 -0.51
C GLU A 575 16.98 0.79 -1.33
N SER A 576 17.28 1.86 -2.07
CA SER A 576 16.31 2.54 -2.94
C SER A 576 15.79 1.63 -4.06
N TYR A 577 16.68 0.81 -4.67
CA TYR A 577 16.27 -0.16 -5.68
C TYR A 577 15.32 -1.22 -5.10
N MET A 578 15.66 -1.81 -3.95
CA MET A 578 14.82 -2.82 -3.30
C MET A 578 13.46 -2.27 -2.90
N LEU A 579 13.42 -1.04 -2.36
CA LEU A 579 12.18 -0.35 -2.00
C LEU A 579 11.31 -0.14 -3.24
N THR A 580 11.89 0.41 -4.32
CA THR A 580 11.19 0.67 -5.58
C THR A 580 10.58 -0.61 -6.17
N GLU A 581 11.34 -1.71 -6.20
CA GLU A 581 10.87 -2.98 -6.72
C GLU A 581 9.74 -3.59 -5.87
N ILE A 582 9.81 -3.49 -4.54
CA ILE A 582 8.74 -3.98 -3.66
C ILE A 582 7.48 -3.12 -3.85
N GLN A 583 7.62 -1.78 -3.88
CA GLN A 583 6.49 -0.87 -4.10
C GLN A 583 5.81 -1.12 -5.45
N LYS A 584 6.58 -1.32 -6.53
CA LYS A 584 6.01 -1.68 -7.83
C LYS A 584 5.11 -2.91 -7.76
N VAL A 585 5.55 -3.96 -7.05
CA VAL A 585 4.74 -5.19 -6.93
C VAL A 585 3.42 -4.93 -6.19
N TYR A 586 3.42 -4.16 -5.10
CA TYR A 586 2.21 -3.85 -4.34
C TYR A 586 1.29 -2.89 -5.10
N ARG A 587 1.82 -1.80 -5.65
CA ARG A 587 1.04 -0.77 -6.37
C ARG A 587 0.41 -1.31 -7.66
N LEU A 588 1.10 -2.16 -8.44
CA LEU A 588 0.53 -2.83 -9.61
C LEU A 588 -0.68 -3.72 -9.26
N GLN A 589 -0.77 -4.19 -8.03
CA GLN A 589 -1.92 -4.93 -7.52
C GLN A 589 -2.98 -4.01 -6.88
N GLY A 590 -2.78 -2.69 -6.90
CA GLY A 590 -3.67 -1.71 -6.29
C GLY A 590 -3.67 -1.78 -4.76
N ILE A 591 -2.55 -2.15 -4.16
CA ILE A 591 -2.33 -2.18 -2.72
C ILE A 591 -1.33 -1.10 -2.36
N GLU A 592 -1.67 -0.30 -1.37
CA GLU A 592 -0.82 0.74 -0.84
C GLU A 592 -0.19 0.29 0.48
N VAL A 593 1.13 0.45 0.57
CA VAL A 593 1.93 0.21 1.78
C VAL A 593 2.91 1.36 1.91
N SER A 594 3.00 1.96 3.08
CA SER A 594 3.93 3.09 3.28
C SER A 594 5.39 2.63 3.19
N ASP A 595 6.23 3.46 2.55
CA ASP A 595 7.67 3.23 2.37
C ASP A 595 8.38 2.90 3.68
N LYS A 596 8.03 3.56 4.79
CA LYS A 596 8.66 3.36 6.10
C LYS A 596 8.67 1.91 6.59
N HIS A 597 7.63 1.15 6.27
CA HIS A 597 7.56 -0.27 6.65
C HIS A 597 8.57 -1.11 5.87
N ILE A 598 8.71 -0.81 4.59
CA ILE A 598 9.67 -1.48 3.70
C ILE A 598 11.09 -1.08 4.09
N GLU A 599 11.32 0.20 4.40
CA GLU A 599 12.61 0.72 4.88
C GLU A 599 13.10 -0.01 6.13
N VAL A 600 12.22 -0.22 7.12
CA VAL A 600 12.56 -0.97 8.34
C VAL A 600 13.05 -2.37 8.01
N MET A 601 12.40 -3.07 7.07
CA MET A 601 12.80 -4.43 6.68
C MET A 601 14.13 -4.46 5.94
N ILE A 602 14.32 -3.57 4.97
CA ILE A 602 15.56 -3.52 4.18
C ILE A 602 16.74 -3.16 5.09
N ARG A 603 16.57 -2.21 6.02
CA ARG A 603 17.62 -1.86 7.01
C ARG A 603 18.05 -3.08 7.83
N GLN A 604 17.10 -3.93 8.25
CA GLN A 604 17.44 -5.15 8.99
C GLN A 604 18.21 -6.17 8.13
N MET A 605 17.98 -6.20 6.82
CA MET A 605 18.72 -7.05 5.89
C MET A 605 20.18 -6.59 5.68
N LEU A 606 20.43 -5.29 5.83
CA LEU A 606 21.77 -4.66 5.65
C LEU A 606 22.48 -4.36 6.97
N ARG A 607 21.94 -4.83 8.10
CA ARG A 607 22.48 -4.57 9.44
C ARG A 607 23.87 -5.16 9.69
N LYS A 608 24.28 -6.19 8.93
CA LYS A 608 25.53 -6.93 9.15
C LYS A 608 26.65 -6.48 8.21
N VAL A 609 27.85 -6.45 8.77
CA VAL A 609 29.09 -6.23 8.01
C VAL A 609 30.03 -7.43 8.15
N ARG A 610 30.86 -7.63 7.12
CA ARG A 610 31.91 -8.64 7.14
C ARG A 610 33.24 -7.94 7.27
N VAL A 611 34.02 -8.29 8.30
CA VAL A 611 35.36 -7.79 8.51
C VAL A 611 36.27 -8.29 7.39
N MET A 612 36.90 -7.37 6.68
CA MET A 612 37.84 -7.67 5.61
C MET A 612 39.30 -7.71 6.17
N ASP A 613 39.71 -6.62 6.78
CA ASP A 613 40.99 -6.49 7.44
C ASP A 613 40.77 -6.12 8.91
N PRO A 614 41.26 -6.90 9.86
CA PRO A 614 41.09 -6.62 11.29
C PRO A 614 41.91 -5.43 11.79
N GLY A 615 42.89 -4.93 11.01
CA GLY A 615 43.81 -3.91 11.49
C GLY A 615 44.50 -4.34 12.80
N GLU A 616 44.59 -3.43 13.76
CA GLU A 616 45.14 -3.68 15.11
C GLU A 616 44.05 -3.94 16.16
N THR A 617 42.82 -4.25 15.72
CA THR A 617 41.70 -4.60 16.60
C THR A 617 41.67 -6.09 16.95
N SER A 618 40.89 -6.48 17.96
CA SER A 618 40.71 -7.89 18.37
C SER A 618 39.79 -8.70 17.44
N LEU A 619 39.35 -8.12 16.31
CA LEU A 619 38.42 -8.75 15.39
C LEU A 619 39.09 -9.82 14.53
N LEU A 620 38.29 -10.79 14.04
CA LEU A 620 38.80 -11.84 13.16
C LEU A 620 38.37 -11.56 11.70
N PRO A 621 39.27 -11.78 10.71
CA PRO A 621 38.97 -11.62 9.30
C PRO A 621 37.79 -12.56 8.88
N GLY A 622 36.87 -12.06 8.08
CA GLY A 622 35.71 -12.81 7.61
C GLY A 622 34.55 -12.93 8.62
N MET A 623 34.68 -12.43 9.82
CA MET A 623 33.63 -12.43 10.84
C MET A 623 32.45 -11.56 10.41
N LEU A 624 31.23 -12.05 10.64
CA LEU A 624 29.98 -11.30 10.46
C LEU A 624 29.58 -10.71 11.81
N MET A 625 29.33 -9.41 11.86
CA MET A 625 28.91 -8.71 13.07
C MET A 625 27.98 -7.54 12.74
N ASP A 626 27.29 -7.00 13.73
CA ASP A 626 26.45 -5.81 13.58
C ASP A 626 27.30 -4.57 13.33
N ILE A 627 26.77 -3.63 12.55
CA ILE A 627 27.45 -2.34 12.25
C ILE A 627 27.77 -1.59 13.55
N ALA A 628 26.84 -1.57 14.52
CA ALA A 628 27.03 -0.90 15.81
C ALA A 628 28.17 -1.55 16.63
N ASP A 629 28.21 -2.89 16.68
CA ASP A 629 29.29 -3.62 17.38
C ASP A 629 30.64 -3.40 16.70
N PHE A 630 30.67 -3.33 15.36
CA PHE A 630 31.85 -3.03 14.59
C PHE A 630 32.39 -1.62 14.87
N GLN A 631 31.49 -0.61 14.89
CA GLN A 631 31.88 0.76 15.24
C GLN A 631 32.44 0.84 16.66
N ARG A 632 31.77 0.21 17.63
CA ARG A 632 32.21 0.15 19.03
C ARG A 632 33.57 -0.55 19.19
N ALA A 633 33.84 -1.57 18.37
CA ALA A 633 35.13 -2.24 18.39
C ALA A 633 36.26 -1.39 17.78
N ASN A 634 35.96 -0.48 16.86
CA ASN A 634 36.92 0.44 16.26
C ASN A 634 37.16 1.72 17.09
N GLU A 635 36.25 2.12 17.97
CA GLU A 635 36.38 3.33 18.79
C GLU A 635 37.67 3.36 19.61
N PRO A 636 38.06 2.29 20.36
CA PRO A 636 39.34 2.28 21.10
C PRO A 636 40.56 2.41 20.18
N ALA A 637 40.57 1.71 19.04
CA ALA A 637 41.66 1.78 18.10
C ALA A 637 41.81 3.19 17.49
N LEU A 638 40.72 3.87 17.17
CA LEU A 638 40.75 5.25 16.70
C LEU A 638 41.22 6.22 17.79
N PHE A 639 40.82 6.00 19.05
CA PHE A 639 41.22 6.84 20.17
C PHE A 639 42.70 6.71 20.47
N ASP A 640 43.24 5.48 20.39
CA ASP A 640 44.66 5.18 20.63
C ASP A 640 45.56 5.47 19.40
N GLY A 641 44.96 5.92 18.26
CA GLY A 641 45.69 6.21 17.03
C GLY A 641 46.22 4.96 16.29
N LEU A 642 45.62 3.80 16.56
CA LEU A 642 45.89 2.52 15.91
C LEU A 642 45.13 2.39 14.57
N VAL A 643 45.49 1.40 13.75
CA VAL A 643 44.86 1.14 12.48
C VAL A 643 43.48 0.46 12.73
N PRO A 644 42.34 1.10 12.42
CA PRO A 644 41.04 0.51 12.63
C PRO A 644 40.77 -0.65 11.65
N ALA A 645 39.89 -1.57 12.03
CA ALA A 645 39.44 -2.63 11.15
C ALA A 645 38.61 -2.06 9.99
N THR A 646 38.69 -2.71 8.82
CA THR A 646 37.85 -2.42 7.65
C THR A 646 36.81 -3.50 7.43
N ALA A 647 35.61 -3.13 7.03
CA ALA A 647 34.51 -4.06 6.77
C ALA A 647 33.72 -3.69 5.52
N ARG A 648 33.04 -4.67 4.94
CA ARG A 648 32.16 -4.50 3.81
C ARG A 648 30.71 -4.83 4.23
N PRO A 649 29.71 -4.02 3.86
CA PRO A 649 28.31 -4.34 4.12
C PRO A 649 27.90 -5.62 3.39
N VAL A 650 27.02 -6.40 4.00
CA VAL A 650 26.53 -7.67 3.46
C VAL A 650 25.02 -7.69 3.48
N LEU A 651 24.42 -7.90 2.32
CA LEU A 651 22.97 -8.09 2.21
C LEU A 651 22.62 -9.55 2.57
N LEU A 652 21.83 -9.71 3.62
CA LEU A 652 21.29 -10.99 4.06
C LEU A 652 19.81 -11.08 3.73
N GLY A 653 19.35 -12.24 3.25
CA GLY A 653 17.92 -12.53 3.18
C GLY A 653 17.30 -12.59 4.58
N ILE A 654 16.00 -12.28 4.70
CA ILE A 654 15.30 -12.19 6.00
C ILE A 654 15.45 -13.46 6.84
N THR A 655 15.39 -14.65 6.24
CA THR A 655 15.56 -15.92 6.96
C THR A 655 16.95 -16.04 7.57
N LYS A 656 17.99 -15.67 6.83
CA LYS A 656 19.37 -15.69 7.33
C LYS A 656 19.63 -14.60 8.35
N ALA A 657 19.09 -13.40 8.12
CA ALA A 657 19.18 -12.28 9.06
C ALA A 657 18.53 -12.62 10.41
N ALA A 658 17.38 -13.32 10.43
CA ALA A 658 16.72 -13.77 11.64
C ALA A 658 17.49 -14.84 12.43
N LEU A 659 18.30 -15.67 11.76
CA LEU A 659 19.15 -16.69 12.40
C LEU A 659 20.50 -16.12 12.90
N GLU A 660 21.03 -15.11 12.23
CA GLU A 660 22.31 -14.46 12.57
C GLU A 660 22.16 -13.28 13.55
N THR A 661 21.09 -13.27 14.34
CA THR A 661 20.87 -12.24 15.38
C THR A 661 21.80 -12.45 16.56
N ASN A 662 22.04 -11.39 17.34
CA ASN A 662 22.84 -11.47 18.57
C ASN A 662 22.13 -12.25 19.66
N SER A 663 20.77 -12.29 19.66
CA SER A 663 19.94 -13.08 20.57
C SER A 663 19.82 -14.54 20.10
N PHE A 664 20.46 -15.47 20.80
CA PHE A 664 20.32 -16.89 20.52
C PHE A 664 18.93 -17.45 20.89
N LEU A 665 18.24 -16.85 21.88
CA LEU A 665 16.89 -17.23 22.27
C LEU A 665 15.90 -16.94 21.12
N SER A 666 15.99 -15.78 20.52
CA SER A 666 15.17 -15.40 19.38
C SER A 666 15.41 -16.32 18.17
N ALA A 667 16.68 -16.55 17.82
CA ALA A 667 17.04 -17.44 16.71
C ALA A 667 16.58 -18.88 16.93
N ALA A 668 16.74 -19.43 18.15
CA ALA A 668 16.33 -20.79 18.51
C ALA A 668 14.81 -20.97 18.43
N SER A 669 14.02 -19.93 18.76
CA SER A 669 12.56 -19.99 18.70
C SER A 669 12.00 -19.87 17.27
N PHE A 670 12.82 -19.43 16.32
CA PHE A 670 12.44 -19.28 14.92
C PHE A 670 12.58 -20.60 14.14
N GLN A 671 13.80 -21.05 13.94
CA GLN A 671 14.12 -22.30 13.19
C GLN A 671 15.45 -22.90 13.69
N GLU A 672 15.71 -24.16 13.31
CA GLU A 672 16.98 -24.85 13.62
C GLU A 672 17.36 -24.83 15.11
N THR A 673 16.38 -25.01 16.00
CA THR A 673 16.53 -24.88 17.47
C THR A 673 17.76 -25.60 18.02
N THR A 674 17.96 -26.86 17.63
CA THR A 674 19.07 -27.69 18.12
C THR A 674 20.42 -27.12 17.70
N ARG A 675 20.57 -26.72 16.44
CA ARG A 675 21.82 -26.18 15.90
C ARG A 675 22.17 -24.86 16.58
N VAL A 676 21.19 -23.94 16.71
CA VAL A 676 21.40 -22.61 17.32
C VAL A 676 21.79 -22.76 18.80
N LEU A 677 21.08 -23.59 19.56
CA LEU A 677 21.38 -23.82 20.98
C LEU A 677 22.74 -24.49 21.17
N THR A 678 23.10 -25.46 20.35
CA THR A 678 24.41 -26.12 20.41
C THR A 678 25.54 -25.12 20.14
N ASP A 679 25.40 -24.28 19.10
CA ASP A 679 26.39 -23.25 18.74
C ASP A 679 26.52 -22.20 19.86
N ALA A 680 25.39 -21.78 20.44
CA ALA A 680 25.37 -20.83 21.56
C ALA A 680 26.06 -21.39 22.81
N ALA A 681 25.83 -22.69 23.12
CA ALA A 681 26.45 -23.35 24.25
C ALA A 681 27.97 -23.53 24.06
N ILE A 682 28.43 -23.93 22.87
CA ILE A 682 29.85 -24.10 22.54
C ILE A 682 30.59 -22.75 22.64
N ARG A 683 29.96 -21.67 22.14
CA ARG A 683 30.59 -20.32 22.15
C ARG A 683 30.38 -19.55 23.43
N GLY A 684 29.62 -20.05 24.39
CA GLY A 684 29.26 -19.34 25.62
C GLY A 684 28.57 -18.01 25.37
N LYS A 685 27.63 -17.96 24.37
CA LYS A 685 26.94 -16.73 23.99
C LYS A 685 26.12 -16.19 25.15
N ASN A 686 26.15 -14.88 25.34
CA ASN A 686 25.30 -14.14 26.26
C ASN A 686 24.20 -13.41 25.48
N ASP A 687 22.95 -13.48 25.94
CA ASP A 687 21.81 -12.83 25.29
C ASP A 687 21.57 -11.46 25.92
N PRO A 688 21.60 -10.36 25.15
CA PRO A 688 21.43 -9.01 25.69
C PRO A 688 19.99 -8.66 26.02
N LEU A 689 18.99 -9.49 25.66
CA LEU A 689 17.55 -9.31 25.92
C LEU A 689 17.00 -7.96 25.42
N VAL A 690 17.42 -7.54 24.24
CA VAL A 690 17.05 -6.23 23.64
C VAL A 690 15.71 -6.28 22.92
N GLY A 691 15.35 -7.41 22.33
CA GLY A 691 14.13 -7.57 21.54
C GLY A 691 12.90 -7.95 22.40
N LEU A 692 11.77 -8.12 21.72
CA LEU A 692 10.50 -8.45 22.38
C LEU A 692 10.44 -9.94 22.74
N LYS A 693 10.81 -10.81 21.82
CA LYS A 693 10.59 -12.25 21.87
C LYS A 693 11.37 -12.93 23.00
N GLU A 694 12.63 -12.59 23.16
CA GLU A 694 13.49 -13.13 24.22
C GLU A 694 12.98 -12.75 25.61
N ASN A 695 12.46 -11.53 25.80
CA ASN A 695 11.87 -11.11 27.06
C ASN A 695 10.56 -11.86 27.36
N VAL A 696 9.74 -12.10 26.33
CA VAL A 696 8.51 -12.89 26.47
C VAL A 696 8.83 -14.34 26.86
N ILE A 697 9.84 -14.96 26.22
CA ILE A 697 10.26 -16.34 26.51
C ILE A 697 10.68 -16.50 27.97
N ILE A 698 11.44 -15.52 28.50
CA ILE A 698 11.94 -15.55 29.89
C ILE A 698 10.86 -15.09 30.89
N GLY A 699 9.75 -14.50 30.44
CA GLY A 699 8.70 -13.98 31.32
C GLY A 699 9.01 -12.60 31.92
N LYS A 700 9.93 -11.84 31.31
CA LYS A 700 10.20 -10.44 31.65
C LYS A 700 9.26 -9.49 30.92
N ILE A 701 9.08 -8.28 31.45
CA ILE A 701 8.36 -7.21 30.78
C ILE A 701 9.11 -6.84 29.48
N ILE A 702 8.36 -6.73 28.38
CA ILE A 702 8.92 -6.36 27.08
C ILE A 702 9.48 -4.93 27.10
N PRO A 703 10.57 -4.65 26.38
CA PRO A 703 11.18 -3.32 26.31
C PRO A 703 10.45 -2.40 25.31
N ALA A 704 9.11 -2.43 25.31
CA ALA A 704 8.26 -1.62 24.44
C ALA A 704 7.03 -1.12 25.20
N GLY A 705 6.43 -0.03 24.75
CA GLY A 705 5.27 0.59 25.39
C GLY A 705 5.53 0.92 26.85
N THR A 706 4.59 0.60 27.73
CA THR A 706 4.70 0.84 29.19
C THR A 706 5.82 0.04 29.88
N GLY A 707 6.43 -0.92 29.19
CA GLY A 707 7.58 -1.69 29.68
C GLY A 707 8.93 -0.99 29.58
N MET A 708 9.01 0.15 28.89
CA MET A 708 10.23 0.94 28.79
C MET A 708 10.66 1.54 30.14
N ALA A 709 11.98 1.70 30.30
CA ALA A 709 12.54 2.25 31.54
C ALA A 709 12.06 3.68 31.85
N GLU A 710 11.75 4.47 30.84
CA GLU A 710 11.24 5.83 30.98
C GLU A 710 9.86 5.87 31.60
N TYR A 711 8.93 5.04 31.12
CA TYR A 711 7.59 4.93 31.69
C TYR A 711 7.56 4.43 33.13
N ARG A 712 8.55 3.59 33.53
CA ARG A 712 8.68 3.12 34.93
C ARG A 712 9.06 4.22 35.92
N LYS A 713 9.64 5.33 35.42
CA LYS A 713 10.02 6.50 36.22
C LYS A 713 8.84 7.44 36.48
N ILE A 714 7.75 7.33 35.72
CA ILE A 714 6.58 8.17 35.84
C ILE A 714 5.83 7.80 37.16
N LYS A 715 5.75 8.76 38.07
CA LYS A 715 4.96 8.64 39.31
C LYS A 715 3.66 9.41 39.11
N SER A 716 2.52 8.73 39.21
CA SER A 716 1.21 9.36 39.21
C SER A 716 0.92 9.92 40.63
N LYS A 717 0.45 11.19 40.68
CA LYS A 717 -0.16 11.76 41.89
C LYS A 717 -1.65 11.87 41.65
N VAL A 718 -2.45 11.38 42.59
CA VAL A 718 -3.89 11.60 42.59
C VAL A 718 -4.12 13.08 42.98
N VAL A 719 -4.67 13.87 42.06
CA VAL A 719 -5.08 15.26 42.34
C VAL A 719 -6.52 15.20 42.87
N GLY A 720 -6.66 15.17 44.18
CA GLY A 720 -7.94 15.15 44.87
C GLY A 720 -7.71 14.86 46.36
N GLU A 721 -8.62 15.29 47.24
CA GLU A 721 -8.56 14.95 48.67
C GLU A 721 -8.46 13.43 48.83
N VAL A 722 -7.34 12.98 49.34
CA VAL A 722 -7.17 11.58 49.75
C VAL A 722 -8.11 11.37 50.94
N VAL A 723 -9.27 10.80 50.70
CA VAL A 723 -10.04 10.18 51.79
C VAL A 723 -9.15 9.05 52.29
N ALA A 724 -8.62 9.24 53.51
CA ALA A 724 -7.80 8.24 54.16
C ALA A 724 -8.61 6.93 54.22
N GLN A 725 -8.19 5.95 53.44
CA GLN A 725 -8.72 4.59 53.63
C GLN A 725 -8.29 4.13 55.03
N PRO A 726 -9.19 3.54 55.81
CA PRO A 726 -8.81 2.98 57.12
C PRO A 726 -7.70 1.95 56.86
N GLU A 727 -6.63 2.04 57.64
CA GLU A 727 -5.58 1.03 57.68
C GLU A 727 -6.24 -0.34 57.85
N VAL A 728 -6.19 -1.15 56.81
CA VAL A 728 -6.52 -2.56 56.92
C VAL A 728 -5.39 -3.18 57.75
N GLU A 729 -5.68 -3.53 59.00
CA GLU A 729 -4.78 -4.36 59.79
C GLU A 729 -4.41 -5.59 58.97
N GLN A 730 -3.15 -5.66 58.55
CA GLN A 730 -2.61 -6.84 57.87
C GLN A 730 -2.68 -7.99 58.88
N GLU A 731 -3.55 -8.95 58.66
CA GLU A 731 -3.47 -10.24 59.38
C GLU A 731 -2.03 -10.77 59.22
N PRO A 732 -1.42 -11.26 60.29
CA PRO A 732 -0.07 -11.77 60.28
C PRO A 732 -0.01 -12.91 59.24
N THR A 733 0.83 -12.74 58.22
CA THR A 733 1.12 -13.80 57.28
C THR A 733 1.57 -15.05 58.02
N PRO A 734 0.98 -16.22 57.78
CA PRO A 734 1.44 -17.44 58.42
C PRO A 734 2.92 -17.67 58.08
N ASP A 735 3.72 -17.90 59.12
CA ASP A 735 5.14 -18.21 59.01
C ASP A 735 5.31 -19.40 58.03
N ILE A 736 5.84 -19.12 56.85
CA ILE A 736 6.27 -20.16 55.91
C ILE A 736 7.59 -20.70 56.46
N PRO A 737 7.65 -21.98 56.86
CA PRO A 737 8.89 -22.55 57.42
C PRO A 737 10.00 -22.43 56.35
N LYS A 738 11.15 -21.94 56.77
CA LYS A 738 12.33 -21.84 55.88
C LYS A 738 12.73 -23.21 55.38
N LEU A 739 13.17 -23.30 54.15
CA LEU A 739 13.55 -24.55 53.47
C LEU A 739 14.50 -25.44 54.28
N ASP A 740 15.31 -24.83 55.16
CA ASP A 740 16.24 -25.51 56.07
C ASP A 740 15.54 -26.29 57.21
N ASP A 741 14.34 -25.89 57.57
CA ASP A 741 13.56 -26.60 58.63
C ASP A 741 12.80 -27.80 58.05
N VAL A 742 12.45 -27.75 56.77
CA VAL A 742 11.82 -28.87 56.07
C VAL A 742 12.83 -29.98 55.75
N ALA A 743 14.10 -29.62 55.48
CA ALA A 743 15.15 -30.61 55.26
C ALA A 743 15.48 -31.44 56.50
N LYS A 744 15.36 -30.88 57.72
CA LYS A 744 15.61 -31.61 58.95
C LYS A 744 14.50 -32.57 59.35
N SER A 745 13.28 -32.39 58.86
CA SER A 745 12.17 -33.31 59.13
C SER A 745 12.14 -34.55 58.26
N PHE A 746 13.06 -34.68 57.30
CA PHE A 746 13.23 -35.89 56.47
C PHE A 746 14.45 -36.76 56.87
N GLU A 747 15.21 -36.34 57.94
CA GLU A 747 16.32 -37.14 58.49
C GLU A 747 15.98 -37.81 59.82
N GLU A 748 14.79 -37.67 60.39
CA GLU A 748 14.22 -38.49 61.43
C GLU A 748 13.11 -39.42 60.81
#